data_71540abb906e3cbb436ed42bee08d1a2
#
_entry.id   71540abb906e3cbb436ed42bee08d1a2
#
_cell.length_a   1.000
_cell.length_b   1.000
_cell.length_c   1.000
_cell.angle_alpha   90.00
_cell.angle_beta   90.00
_cell.angle_gamma   90.00
#
_symmetry.space_group_name_H-M   'P 1'
#
loop_
_entity.id
_entity.type
_entity.pdbx_description
1 polymer ?
#
loop_
_entity_poly.entity_id
_entity_poly.type
_entity_poly.pdbx_seq_one_letter_code
_entity_poly.pdbx_strand_id
1 'polypeptide(L)'
;MTTLKKLVVSVSVALAASSTAAYGKQADDDSLLVMFKASATKEQRQELIHRAGGSLRALDNRGRDIAMRNIADGRIAKVNVHNASQRDALIKQLENHPLVEVAEPNYIISINDTKSSNFNILATPDDPGFGDMWALENTGQSGGTPGVDIDARPAWDITTGDSNVVIGVIDSGVDYTHPDLAGNMWVNPGEVCDNGQDDDGNGVVDDCYGYSAVNGNGDPMDENGHGTHVAGTIGASSNNGEGVAGVNWDVEIVGCQFLDASGSGSTSAAIECIDYMTNLKVNHGVNLVATNNSWGGGAYSESLKTAIADSIDQGIMFVSAAGNDGIDSDVTASYPGGYDLDGIVNVANTTRTDSMAASSTYGAVTVDLGAPGTEILSTYLDGGYATASGTSMASPHVAGVAGLVWSIAPHLSVTEVKQILMDSGESIPALAGKTASGNRLNALSALIAADPDPAYRLELSPSNQEIVAGDSTALTLDVGSIADWSGAVDLSVSAEPQLDVSLSSNQAQNGETVDVQVTTTEETAWGEYVITVSGSDVETGEITRDVSATVYVLPQGLSDFYYEDVPNAGIPDDDSNGLSRVINVPETGVVFGAEVSVDITHTWRGDLIVTLTSPEGTTQTLHDRAGSSEDDLVATWTVDTFNGEDMTGDWTLNVSDNAGADTGTLNNWSLTLSAVEEDDGLPDAPIAGFEASVEDLTVSFTNTSSDNDGDIESYFWEFGDGSTSTEANPVYAYSEEGTYDVTLTVTDATELSDTVTQSVTVSLTDIELDVYRSRLLRSGTALVDLRWSGAAGDVDLYRNGEFVETLSNTGRARDRFDSDGSDVVYQLCEAGTEACDSVTVSL
;
A
#
# COMPACT_ATOMS: atom_id res chain seq x y z
N MET A 1 28.00 -3.73 -53.97
CA MET A 1 27.21 -3.01 -54.98
C MET A 1 25.78 -2.98 -54.43
N THR A 2 25.16 -1.95 -54.01
CA THR A 2 25.04 -0.57 -54.45
C THR A 2 24.68 0.32 -53.26
N THR A 3 25.33 1.41 -53.14
CA THR A 3 25.16 2.61 -52.32
C THR A 3 23.69 3.11 -52.23
N LEU A 4 23.18 3.44 -51.03
CA LEU A 4 22.06 4.38 -50.88
C LEU A 4 22.49 5.61 -50.09
N LYS A 5 22.28 6.74 -50.69
CA LYS A 5 22.70 8.09 -50.25
C LYS A 5 21.81 8.58 -49.11
N LYS A 6 22.46 9.25 -48.14
CA LYS A 6 21.83 10.14 -47.15
C LYS A 6 21.11 11.30 -47.87
N LEU A 7 19.82 11.48 -47.54
CA LEU A 7 19.07 12.70 -47.90
C LEU A 7 18.90 13.53 -46.62
N VAL A 8 19.62 14.66 -46.58
CA VAL A 8 19.42 15.70 -45.57
C VAL A 8 18.24 16.57 -46.02
N VAL A 9 17.17 16.57 -45.23
CA VAL A 9 16.07 17.54 -45.39
C VAL A 9 16.19 18.56 -44.28
N SER A 10 16.59 19.78 -44.69
CA SER A 10 16.59 20.96 -43.82
C SER A 10 15.14 21.47 -43.74
N VAL A 11 14.53 21.40 -42.60
CA VAL A 11 13.27 22.09 -42.28
C VAL A 11 13.59 23.25 -41.36
N SER A 12 13.53 24.46 -41.92
CA SER A 12 13.60 25.71 -41.16
C SER A 12 12.23 25.95 -40.52
N VAL A 13 12.14 25.74 -39.20
CA VAL A 13 10.98 26.16 -38.42
C VAL A 13 11.35 27.46 -37.70
N ALA A 14 10.58 28.50 -37.99
CA ALA A 14 10.70 29.80 -37.35
C ALA A 14 10.30 29.67 -35.86
N LEU A 15 11.24 29.93 -34.96
CA LEU A 15 10.97 30.03 -33.52
C LEU A 15 10.11 31.25 -33.23
N ALA A 16 8.87 31.03 -32.80
CA ALA A 16 8.16 32.02 -31.98
C ALA A 16 8.79 31.96 -30.58
N ALA A 17 9.49 33.00 -30.19
CA ALA A 17 10.07 33.13 -28.86
C ALA A 17 8.95 33.30 -27.83
N SER A 18 8.55 32.24 -27.18
CA SER A 18 7.97 32.27 -25.83
C SER A 18 9.14 32.19 -24.85
N SER A 19 9.31 33.21 -24.04
CA SER A 19 10.32 33.28 -22.99
C SER A 19 10.02 32.27 -21.89
N THR A 20 10.42 31.01 -22.06
CA THR A 20 10.69 30.11 -20.92
C THR A 20 12.04 30.54 -20.38
N ALA A 21 12.06 31.06 -19.15
CA ALA A 21 13.30 31.26 -18.41
C ALA A 21 13.98 29.90 -18.29
N ALA A 22 15.06 29.71 -19.02
CA ALA A 22 15.97 28.61 -18.75
C ALA A 22 16.56 28.88 -17.35
N TYR A 23 16.14 28.11 -16.36
CA TYR A 23 16.83 28.02 -15.07
C TYR A 23 18.25 27.55 -15.39
N GLY A 24 19.18 28.50 -15.46
CA GLY A 24 20.60 28.19 -15.53
C GLY A 24 20.96 27.48 -14.24
N LYS A 25 21.45 26.24 -14.34
CA LYS A 25 21.92 25.46 -13.18
C LYS A 25 22.91 26.31 -12.40
N GLN A 26 22.61 26.53 -11.11
CA GLN A 26 23.36 27.40 -10.25
C GLN A 26 24.64 26.70 -9.84
N ALA A 27 25.78 27.40 -9.89
CA ALA A 27 27.07 26.91 -9.42
C ALA A 27 27.54 27.77 -8.25
N ASP A 28 28.24 27.15 -7.32
CA ASP A 28 28.90 27.82 -6.20
C ASP A 28 29.84 28.87 -6.73
N ASP A 29 29.75 30.11 -6.26
CA ASP A 29 30.50 31.26 -6.78
C ASP A 29 31.96 31.29 -6.30
N ASP A 30 32.29 30.55 -5.23
CA ASP A 30 33.61 30.62 -4.58
C ASP A 30 34.44 29.32 -4.66
N SER A 31 33.93 28.29 -5.36
CA SER A 31 34.65 27.02 -5.53
C SER A 31 34.45 26.35 -6.90
N LEU A 32 35.40 25.45 -7.24
CA LEU A 32 35.33 24.52 -8.37
C LEU A 32 35.92 23.16 -7.97
N LEU A 33 35.59 22.14 -8.75
CA LEU A 33 36.17 20.81 -8.64
C LEU A 33 37.29 20.65 -9.69
N VAL A 34 38.41 20.03 -9.27
CA VAL A 34 39.52 19.70 -10.16
C VAL A 34 39.91 18.23 -9.97
N MET A 35 39.76 17.44 -11.02
CA MET A 35 40.29 16.09 -11.07
C MET A 35 41.68 16.12 -11.70
N PHE A 36 42.69 15.71 -10.94
CA PHE A 36 44.06 15.65 -11.41
C PHE A 36 44.37 14.30 -12.07
N LYS A 37 45.27 14.29 -13.06
CA LYS A 37 45.80 13.04 -13.59
C LYS A 37 46.59 12.27 -12.54
N ALA A 38 46.59 10.95 -12.61
CA ALA A 38 47.27 10.07 -11.66
C ALA A 38 48.80 10.38 -11.52
N SER A 39 49.41 10.97 -12.54
CA SER A 39 50.83 11.38 -12.54
C SER A 39 51.13 12.66 -11.76
N ALA A 40 50.12 13.44 -11.33
CA ALA A 40 50.33 14.72 -10.63
C ALA A 40 50.71 14.49 -9.16
N THR A 41 51.92 14.96 -8.74
CA THR A 41 52.33 14.89 -7.33
C THR A 41 51.65 15.97 -6.47
N LYS A 42 51.68 15.80 -5.14
CA LYS A 42 51.16 16.78 -4.18
C LYS A 42 51.67 18.20 -4.43
N GLU A 43 53.00 18.32 -4.59
CA GLU A 43 53.67 19.61 -4.81
C GLU A 43 53.23 20.23 -6.15
N GLN A 44 53.10 19.41 -7.17
CA GLN A 44 52.59 19.87 -8.47
C GLN A 44 51.15 20.33 -8.43
N ARG A 45 50.25 19.63 -7.70
CA ARG A 45 48.84 20.04 -7.50
C ARG A 45 48.78 21.37 -6.75
N GLN A 46 49.50 21.50 -5.62
CA GLN A 46 49.56 22.73 -4.82
C GLN A 46 50.14 23.91 -5.61
N GLU A 47 51.23 23.72 -6.28
CA GLU A 47 51.89 24.78 -7.07
C GLU A 47 51.03 25.24 -8.25
N LEU A 48 50.36 24.30 -8.94
CA LEU A 48 49.48 24.61 -10.06
C LEU A 48 48.32 25.52 -9.62
N ILE A 49 47.58 25.11 -8.57
CA ILE A 49 46.43 25.85 -8.08
C ILE A 49 46.82 27.20 -7.47
N HIS A 50 47.93 27.24 -6.70
CA HIS A 50 48.41 28.50 -6.13
C HIS A 50 48.85 29.49 -7.21
N ARG A 51 49.55 29.04 -8.29
CA ARG A 51 49.92 29.89 -9.42
C ARG A 51 48.76 30.41 -10.21
N ALA A 52 47.67 29.64 -10.25
CA ALA A 52 46.45 30.01 -10.93
C ALA A 52 45.54 30.91 -10.06
N GLY A 53 45.90 31.19 -8.80
CA GLY A 53 45.19 32.11 -7.90
C GLY A 53 44.10 31.47 -7.07
N GLY A 54 43.98 30.14 -7.10
CA GLY A 54 43.10 29.37 -6.24
C GLY A 54 43.80 28.85 -4.97
N SER A 55 43.06 28.25 -4.06
CA SER A 55 43.59 27.52 -2.91
C SER A 55 42.94 26.15 -2.78
N LEU A 56 43.76 25.13 -2.55
CA LEU A 56 43.27 23.78 -2.23
C LEU A 56 42.90 23.73 -0.76
N ARG A 57 41.84 22.97 -0.47
CA ARG A 57 41.54 22.52 0.89
C ARG A 57 42.71 21.65 1.42
N ALA A 58 42.67 21.25 2.68
CA ALA A 58 43.71 20.42 3.28
C ALA A 58 43.99 19.14 2.48
N LEU A 59 45.29 18.87 2.23
CA LEU A 59 45.75 17.67 1.54
C LEU A 59 46.52 16.75 2.49
N ASP A 60 46.32 15.46 2.35
CA ASP A 60 47.09 14.43 3.07
C ASP A 60 48.58 14.35 2.65
N ASN A 61 49.31 13.43 3.26
CA ASN A 61 50.71 13.23 2.96
C ASN A 61 50.99 12.73 1.52
N ARG A 62 49.97 12.18 0.83
CA ARG A 62 50.03 11.72 -0.57
C ARG A 62 49.51 12.76 -1.56
N GLY A 63 49.08 13.93 -1.07
CA GLY A 63 48.55 15.02 -1.90
C GLY A 63 47.13 14.85 -2.34
N ARG A 64 46.33 14.03 -1.65
CA ARG A 64 44.90 13.85 -1.88
C ARG A 64 44.13 14.83 -0.99
N ASP A 65 42.98 15.31 -1.45
CA ASP A 65 42.01 16.05 -0.62
C ASP A 65 41.51 15.14 0.53
N ILE A 66 41.60 15.61 1.76
CA ILE A 66 41.34 14.78 2.94
C ILE A 66 39.91 14.23 2.92
N ALA A 67 38.92 15.04 2.49
CA ALA A 67 37.52 14.64 2.45
C ALA A 67 37.11 13.83 1.21
N MET A 68 37.99 13.68 0.21
CA MET A 68 37.72 12.96 -1.05
C MET A 68 38.85 11.99 -1.40
N ARG A 69 39.57 11.46 -0.40
CA ARG A 69 40.82 10.72 -0.59
C ARG A 69 40.63 9.27 -1.05
N ASN A 70 39.45 8.70 -0.85
CA ASN A 70 39.20 7.29 -1.07
C ASN A 70 38.55 6.99 -2.44
N ILE A 71 38.02 8.01 -3.12
CA ILE A 71 37.42 7.90 -4.46
C ILE A 71 38.36 8.46 -5.52
N ALA A 72 38.19 8.05 -6.78
CA ALA A 72 38.99 8.45 -7.94
C ALA A 72 40.48 8.39 -7.66
N ASP A 73 41.01 7.42 -6.91
CA ASP A 73 42.38 7.29 -6.42
C ASP A 73 42.89 8.56 -5.70
N GLY A 74 41.99 9.32 -5.04
CA GLY A 74 42.32 10.60 -4.41
C GLY A 74 42.72 11.71 -5.37
N ARG A 75 42.17 11.68 -6.59
CA ARG A 75 42.52 12.65 -7.66
C ARG A 75 41.61 13.86 -7.72
N ILE A 76 40.44 13.80 -7.12
CA ILE A 76 39.47 14.91 -7.03
C ILE A 76 39.86 15.83 -5.87
N ALA A 77 39.77 17.15 -6.06
CA ALA A 77 39.96 18.13 -5.00
C ALA A 77 39.08 19.37 -5.20
N LYS A 78 38.48 19.86 -4.11
CA LYS A 78 37.81 21.16 -4.06
C LYS A 78 38.83 22.29 -4.04
N VAL A 79 38.69 23.26 -4.94
CA VAL A 79 39.54 24.43 -5.07
C VAL A 79 38.74 25.67 -4.75
N ASN A 80 39.08 26.41 -3.71
CA ASN A 80 38.45 27.66 -3.31
C ASN A 80 38.98 28.84 -4.11
N VAL A 81 38.09 29.75 -4.49
CA VAL A 81 38.30 31.00 -5.21
C VAL A 81 37.53 32.13 -4.51
N HIS A 82 37.61 33.37 -5.02
CA HIS A 82 36.99 34.51 -4.36
C HIS A 82 35.62 34.91 -4.95
N ASN A 83 35.30 34.45 -6.15
CA ASN A 83 34.04 34.73 -6.83
C ASN A 83 33.91 33.95 -8.14
N ALA A 84 32.70 33.92 -8.72
CA ALA A 84 32.37 33.24 -9.98
C ALA A 84 33.25 33.61 -11.16
N SER A 85 33.67 34.90 -11.31
CA SER A 85 34.56 35.31 -12.40
C SER A 85 35.93 34.69 -12.30
N GLN A 86 36.45 34.52 -11.09
CA GLN A 86 37.71 33.86 -10.82
C GLN A 86 37.59 32.36 -11.04
N ARG A 87 36.50 31.74 -10.60
CA ARG A 87 36.13 30.32 -10.86
C ARG A 87 36.20 30.04 -12.36
N ASP A 88 35.44 30.78 -13.15
CA ASP A 88 35.31 30.55 -14.59
C ASP A 88 36.64 30.81 -15.34
N ALA A 89 37.41 31.77 -14.89
CA ALA A 89 38.74 32.02 -15.44
C ALA A 89 39.74 30.88 -15.10
N LEU A 90 39.67 30.35 -13.88
CA LEU A 90 40.52 29.26 -13.42
C LEU A 90 40.17 27.94 -14.14
N ILE A 91 38.88 27.63 -14.32
CA ILE A 91 38.42 26.47 -15.11
C ILE A 91 39.03 26.54 -16.52
N LYS A 92 38.89 27.64 -17.25
CA LYS A 92 39.42 27.83 -18.59
C LYS A 92 40.95 27.69 -18.64
N GLN A 93 41.64 28.07 -17.55
CA GLN A 93 43.10 27.93 -17.47
C GLN A 93 43.54 26.47 -17.24
N LEU A 94 42.70 25.70 -16.49
CA LEU A 94 43.04 24.34 -16.09
C LEU A 94 42.55 23.27 -17.09
N GLU A 95 41.46 23.52 -17.84
CA GLU A 95 40.86 22.58 -18.83
C GLU A 95 41.86 21.89 -19.76
N ASN A 96 42.93 22.60 -20.17
CA ASN A 96 43.94 22.06 -21.10
C ASN A 96 45.31 21.84 -20.43
N HIS A 97 45.38 21.86 -19.09
CA HIS A 97 46.63 21.70 -18.39
C HIS A 97 47.10 20.23 -18.36
N PRO A 98 48.40 19.92 -18.64
CA PRO A 98 48.87 18.54 -18.72
C PRO A 98 48.68 17.68 -17.47
N LEU A 99 48.50 18.29 -16.28
CA LEU A 99 48.32 17.61 -15.00
C LEU A 99 46.85 17.53 -14.56
N VAL A 100 45.91 18.11 -15.32
CA VAL A 100 44.48 18.14 -15.03
C VAL A 100 43.76 17.23 -16.02
N GLU A 101 42.80 16.48 -15.51
CA GLU A 101 41.89 15.64 -16.28
C GLU A 101 40.58 16.38 -16.51
N VAL A 102 40.01 16.91 -15.43
CA VAL A 102 38.77 17.71 -15.45
C VAL A 102 38.92 18.93 -14.55
N ALA A 103 38.36 20.06 -14.96
CA ALA A 103 38.13 21.24 -14.13
C ALA A 103 36.71 21.76 -14.42
N GLU A 104 35.84 21.77 -13.40
CA GLU A 104 34.41 22.05 -13.56
C GLU A 104 33.86 22.87 -12.38
N PRO A 105 32.69 23.56 -12.54
CA PRO A 105 32.07 24.25 -11.44
C PRO A 105 31.60 23.25 -10.36
N ASN A 106 31.63 23.69 -9.10
CA ASN A 106 30.93 23.01 -8.01
C ASN A 106 29.47 23.43 -8.10
N TYR A 107 28.59 22.51 -8.55
CA TYR A 107 27.16 22.82 -8.75
C TYR A 107 26.36 22.74 -7.45
N ILE A 108 25.28 23.51 -7.37
CA ILE A 108 24.30 23.43 -6.30
C ILE A 108 23.28 22.34 -6.67
N ILE A 109 22.97 21.49 -5.70
CA ILE A 109 22.01 20.39 -5.76
C ILE A 109 20.90 20.72 -4.76
N SER A 110 19.66 20.34 -5.01
CA SER A 110 18.51 20.59 -4.13
C SER A 110 17.46 19.50 -4.22
N ILE A 111 16.67 19.34 -3.15
CA ILE A 111 15.43 18.59 -3.12
C ILE A 111 14.30 19.47 -3.65
N ASN A 112 13.32 18.86 -4.33
CA ASN A 112 12.21 19.58 -4.97
C ASN A 112 10.88 18.82 -4.77
N ASP A 113 10.60 18.44 -3.52
CA ASP A 113 9.41 17.68 -3.14
C ASP A 113 8.34 18.58 -2.53
N THR A 114 7.08 18.13 -2.62
CA THR A 114 5.94 18.79 -1.98
C THR A 114 5.68 18.15 -0.62
N LYS A 115 5.58 18.99 0.43
CA LYS A 115 5.22 18.55 1.79
C LYS A 115 3.70 18.62 1.95
N SER A 116 3.11 17.59 2.55
CA SER A 116 1.73 17.60 3.03
C SER A 116 1.69 17.49 4.56
N SER A 117 0.59 17.91 5.18
CA SER A 117 0.46 18.15 6.62
C SER A 117 0.45 16.90 7.49
N ASN A 118 0.77 17.07 8.79
CA ASN A 118 0.87 16.03 9.82
C ASN A 118 -0.50 15.40 10.14
N PHE A 119 -0.53 14.08 10.35
CA PHE A 119 -1.68 13.34 10.85
C PHE A 119 -1.35 12.62 12.16
N ASN A 120 -2.37 12.46 13.04
CA ASN A 120 -2.34 11.57 14.18
C ASN A 120 -2.94 10.22 13.80
N ILE A 121 -2.35 9.12 14.25
CA ILE A 121 -2.54 7.78 13.71
C ILE A 121 -3.05 6.81 14.77
N LEU A 122 -3.92 5.86 14.39
CA LEU A 122 -4.31 4.68 15.16
C LEU A 122 -4.27 3.39 14.32
N ALA A 123 -3.57 2.48 14.80
CA ALA A 123 -3.15 1.06 14.78
C ALA A 123 -3.50 0.05 13.65
N THR A 124 -2.53 -0.68 13.14
CA THR A 124 -2.13 -2.12 13.19
C THR A 124 -1.13 -2.48 12.07
N PRO A 125 -0.10 -3.38 12.20
CA PRO A 125 0.11 -4.40 13.20
C PRO A 125 0.88 -3.84 14.36
N ASP A 126 1.33 -3.46 15.10
CA ASP A 126 1.98 -2.92 16.27
C ASP A 126 2.39 -1.44 16.13
N ASP A 127 2.51 -0.98 14.88
CA ASP A 127 2.91 0.40 14.53
C ASP A 127 1.66 1.20 14.16
N PRO A 128 1.27 2.20 14.96
CA PRO A 128 0.02 2.94 14.79
C PRO A 128 -0.25 3.55 13.40
N GLY A 129 0.79 3.77 12.60
CA GLY A 129 0.69 4.35 11.27
C GLY A 129 0.61 3.35 10.12
N PHE A 130 0.72 2.05 10.39
CA PHE A 130 0.79 1.07 9.31
C PHE A 130 -0.46 1.06 8.42
N GLY A 131 -1.65 1.21 9.01
CA GLY A 131 -2.91 1.25 8.27
C GLY A 131 -2.99 2.36 7.20
N ASP A 132 -2.21 3.44 7.34
CA ASP A 132 -2.11 4.53 6.36
C ASP A 132 -0.96 4.36 5.37
N MET A 133 -0.09 3.36 5.57
CA MET A 133 1.09 3.11 4.73
C MET A 133 0.75 2.28 3.49
N TRP A 134 -0.09 2.82 2.62
CA TRP A 134 -0.56 2.15 1.40
C TRP A 134 0.57 1.58 0.52
N ALA A 135 1.78 2.10 0.61
CA ALA A 135 2.93 1.64 -0.16
C ALA A 135 3.38 0.23 0.25
N LEU A 136 3.20 -0.13 1.53
CA LEU A 136 3.58 -1.42 2.11
C LEU A 136 2.43 -2.43 2.08
N GLU A 137 1.18 -1.97 2.30
CA GLU A 137 -0.04 -2.75 2.17
C GLU A 137 -1.21 -1.83 1.75
N ASN A 138 -1.75 -2.04 0.56
CA ASN A 138 -2.88 -1.25 0.04
C ASN A 138 -4.17 -2.07 0.09
N THR A 139 -4.98 -1.83 1.10
CA THR A 139 -6.30 -2.44 1.29
C THR A 139 -7.43 -1.63 0.63
N GLY A 140 -7.09 -0.48 0.03
CA GLY A 140 -8.03 0.49 -0.55
C GLY A 140 -8.16 1.77 0.26
N GLN A 141 -7.40 1.91 1.36
CA GLN A 141 -7.37 3.11 2.21
C GLN A 141 -7.12 4.37 1.37
N SER A 142 -7.70 5.47 1.79
CA SER A 142 -7.59 6.79 1.14
C SER A 142 -7.89 6.76 -0.38
N GLY A 143 -8.82 5.87 -0.82
CA GLY A 143 -9.21 5.73 -2.23
C GLY A 143 -8.17 4.99 -3.10
N GLY A 144 -7.28 4.22 -2.51
CA GLY A 144 -6.34 3.34 -3.20
C GLY A 144 -7.04 2.17 -3.92
N THR A 145 -6.31 1.48 -4.75
CA THR A 145 -6.74 0.21 -5.36
C THR A 145 -6.12 -0.93 -4.56
N PRO A 146 -6.91 -1.81 -3.92
CA PRO A 146 -6.36 -2.94 -3.16
C PRO A 146 -5.32 -3.75 -3.95
N GLY A 147 -4.18 -4.07 -3.30
CA GLY A 147 -3.05 -4.77 -3.90
C GLY A 147 -2.15 -3.90 -4.79
N VAL A 148 -2.36 -2.59 -4.85
CA VAL A 148 -1.47 -1.64 -5.53
C VAL A 148 -0.45 -1.09 -4.54
N ASP A 149 0.52 -1.92 -4.16
CA ASP A 149 1.62 -1.65 -3.23
C ASP A 149 2.89 -2.39 -3.67
N ILE A 150 3.87 -2.56 -2.80
CA ILE A 150 5.12 -3.28 -3.10
C ILE A 150 5.12 -4.74 -2.61
N ASP A 151 3.99 -5.29 -2.17
CA ASP A 151 3.90 -6.62 -1.53
C ASP A 151 4.90 -6.78 -0.35
N ALA A 152 5.08 -5.74 0.47
CA ALA A 152 5.97 -5.79 1.62
C ALA A 152 5.44 -6.74 2.69
N ARG A 153 4.12 -6.74 2.94
CA ARG A 153 3.48 -7.59 3.94
C ARG A 153 3.81 -9.09 3.74
N PRO A 154 3.55 -9.70 2.57
CA PRO A 154 3.92 -11.09 2.34
C PRO A 154 5.45 -11.29 2.16
N ALA A 155 6.22 -10.26 1.81
CA ALA A 155 7.68 -10.33 1.77
C ALA A 155 8.29 -10.54 3.17
N TRP A 156 7.70 -9.94 4.20
CA TRP A 156 8.14 -10.09 5.59
C TRP A 156 7.95 -11.51 6.15
N ASP A 157 7.13 -12.35 5.51
CA ASP A 157 7.08 -13.78 5.82
C ASP A 157 8.37 -14.54 5.43
N ILE A 158 9.18 -13.94 4.54
CA ILE A 158 10.49 -14.50 4.15
C ILE A 158 11.59 -13.89 5.03
N THR A 159 11.63 -12.56 5.14
CA THR A 159 12.59 -11.82 5.96
C THR A 159 12.07 -10.43 6.28
N THR A 160 12.32 -9.97 7.50
CA THR A 160 12.09 -8.58 7.94
C THR A 160 13.34 -7.71 7.81
N GLY A 161 14.42 -8.26 7.29
CA GLY A 161 15.73 -7.61 7.17
C GLY A 161 16.82 -8.30 8.00
N ASP A 162 17.96 -7.65 8.14
CA ASP A 162 19.09 -8.10 8.95
C ASP A 162 19.91 -6.88 9.40
N SER A 163 20.11 -6.72 10.71
CA SER A 163 20.94 -5.66 11.29
C SER A 163 22.43 -5.70 10.87
N ASN A 164 22.88 -6.75 10.17
CA ASN A 164 24.19 -6.73 9.54
C ASN A 164 24.17 -6.04 8.16
N VAL A 165 23.00 -5.72 7.61
CA VAL A 165 22.87 -4.96 6.35
C VAL A 165 22.84 -3.48 6.68
N VAL A 166 23.73 -2.70 6.06
CA VAL A 166 23.81 -1.25 6.25
C VAL A 166 23.40 -0.52 4.99
N ILE A 167 22.51 0.47 5.11
CA ILE A 167 22.08 1.34 4.02
C ILE A 167 22.45 2.79 4.35
N GLY A 168 23.13 3.46 3.44
CA GLY A 168 23.52 4.85 3.57
C GLY A 168 22.39 5.80 3.11
N VAL A 169 22.08 6.82 3.89
CA VAL A 169 21.19 7.93 3.49
C VAL A 169 22.03 9.17 3.24
N ILE A 170 22.25 9.50 1.96
CA ILE A 170 22.99 10.71 1.55
C ILE A 170 21.94 11.78 1.23
N ASP A 171 21.69 12.67 2.20
CA ASP A 171 20.54 13.59 2.16
C ASP A 171 20.77 14.84 3.04
N SER A 172 19.71 15.39 3.66
CA SER A 172 19.74 16.49 4.63
C SER A 172 20.21 16.08 6.03
N GLY A 173 20.62 14.83 6.21
CA GLY A 173 20.94 14.20 7.49
C GLY A 173 19.85 13.21 7.91
N VAL A 174 19.94 12.71 9.14
CA VAL A 174 18.94 11.85 9.77
C VAL A 174 18.79 12.27 11.24
N ASP A 175 17.56 12.44 11.72
CA ASP A 175 17.30 12.56 13.17
C ASP A 175 17.50 11.19 13.82
N TYR A 176 18.74 10.87 14.14
CA TYR A 176 19.13 9.61 14.75
C TYR A 176 18.62 9.45 16.20
N THR A 177 17.98 10.50 16.75
CA THR A 177 17.34 10.47 18.06
C THR A 177 15.84 10.16 17.98
N HIS A 178 15.28 10.10 16.76
CA HIS A 178 13.88 9.79 16.54
C HIS A 178 13.54 8.42 17.13
N PRO A 179 12.52 8.30 18.00
CA PRO A 179 12.22 7.04 18.73
C PRO A 179 12.01 5.86 17.79
N ASP A 180 11.44 6.10 16.61
CA ASP A 180 11.14 5.09 15.61
C ASP A 180 12.31 4.82 14.61
N LEU A 181 13.47 5.46 14.79
CA LEU A 181 14.68 5.24 14.00
C LEU A 181 15.88 4.80 14.85
N ALA A 182 15.94 5.24 16.10
CA ALA A 182 17.11 5.06 16.95
C ALA A 182 17.56 3.60 17.11
N GLY A 183 16.62 2.65 17.02
CA GLY A 183 16.88 1.21 17.08
C GLY A 183 17.60 0.65 15.85
N ASN A 184 17.42 1.31 14.70
CA ASN A 184 17.98 0.91 13.40
C ASN A 184 19.08 1.86 12.90
N MET A 185 19.53 2.81 13.74
CA MET A 185 20.66 3.65 13.37
C MET A 185 21.97 2.88 13.57
N TRP A 186 22.81 2.90 12.53
CA TRP A 186 24.18 2.40 12.63
C TRP A 186 24.96 3.20 13.65
N VAL A 187 25.67 2.51 14.53
CA VAL A 187 26.58 3.12 15.48
C VAL A 187 27.99 2.68 15.16
N ASN A 188 28.90 3.64 14.93
CA ASN A 188 30.29 3.35 14.58
C ASN A 188 30.98 2.55 15.69
N PRO A 189 31.30 1.25 15.46
CA PRO A 189 31.95 0.44 16.50
C PRO A 189 33.41 0.81 16.73
N GLY A 190 34.00 1.63 15.88
CA GLY A 190 35.37 2.12 15.99
C GLY A 190 35.51 3.39 16.80
N GLU A 191 34.39 4.09 17.09
CA GLU A 191 34.35 5.35 17.80
C GLU A 191 33.93 5.22 19.27
N VAL A 192 34.49 6.07 20.12
CA VAL A 192 34.00 6.32 21.47
C VAL A 192 33.27 7.66 21.46
N CYS A 193 31.96 7.63 21.29
CA CYS A 193 31.13 8.80 21.08
C CYS A 193 31.37 9.92 22.09
N ASP A 194 31.34 11.17 21.62
CA ASP A 194 31.47 12.42 22.43
C ASP A 194 32.79 12.58 23.18
N ASN A 195 33.88 11.92 22.73
CA ASN A 195 35.16 12.05 23.39
C ASN A 195 36.08 13.12 22.76
N GLY A 196 35.71 13.64 21.57
CA GLY A 196 36.43 14.66 20.85
C GLY A 196 37.70 14.14 20.12
N GLN A 197 37.75 12.82 19.85
CA GLN A 197 38.87 12.18 19.15
C GLN A 197 38.33 11.37 17.96
N ASP A 198 39.16 11.17 16.95
CA ASP A 198 38.99 10.25 15.85
C ASP A 198 39.65 8.92 16.26
N ASP A 199 38.85 8.02 16.87
CA ASP A 199 39.38 6.79 17.48
C ASP A 199 39.65 5.69 16.44
N ASP A 200 38.91 5.65 15.34
CA ASP A 200 39.08 4.68 14.26
C ASP A 200 40.06 5.14 13.14
N GLY A 201 40.48 6.41 13.18
CA GLY A 201 41.44 6.97 12.26
C GLY A 201 40.90 7.20 10.85
N ASN A 202 39.60 7.30 10.67
CA ASN A 202 38.93 7.55 9.40
C ASN A 202 39.05 9.02 8.95
N GLY A 203 39.43 9.93 9.87
CA GLY A 203 39.63 11.37 9.62
C GLY A 203 38.43 12.22 9.97
N VAL A 204 37.41 11.65 10.58
CA VAL A 204 36.24 12.32 11.13
C VAL A 204 36.25 12.08 12.65
N VAL A 205 35.95 13.10 13.43
CA VAL A 205 35.92 13.03 14.89
C VAL A 205 34.50 12.72 15.32
N ASP A 206 34.31 11.75 16.22
CA ASP A 206 33.03 11.38 16.82
C ASP A 206 31.94 11.11 15.77
N ASP A 207 32.22 10.39 14.69
CA ASP A 207 31.26 10.02 13.65
C ASP A 207 30.37 8.80 14.04
N CYS A 208 29.77 8.91 15.18
CA CYS A 208 29.00 7.82 15.78
C CYS A 208 27.81 7.34 14.93
N TYR A 209 27.13 8.24 14.26
CA TYR A 209 25.94 7.96 13.44
C TYR A 209 26.12 8.30 11.97
N GLY A 210 27.31 8.79 11.60
CA GLY A 210 27.64 9.17 10.24
C GLY A 210 28.42 10.47 10.13
N TYR A 211 28.23 11.20 9.01
CA TYR A 211 29.04 12.35 8.66
C TYR A 211 28.21 13.53 8.16
N SER A 212 28.61 14.75 8.52
CA SER A 212 28.10 16.00 7.94
C SER A 212 29.13 16.66 7.03
N ALA A 213 28.94 16.61 5.72
CA ALA A 213 29.73 17.35 4.76
C ALA A 213 29.39 18.86 4.76
N VAL A 214 28.23 19.25 5.30
CA VAL A 214 27.82 20.64 5.52
C VAL A 214 28.70 21.28 6.59
N ASN A 215 28.87 20.59 7.71
CA ASN A 215 29.59 21.08 8.89
C ASN A 215 31.03 20.59 8.96
N GLY A 216 31.38 19.54 8.21
CA GLY A 216 32.72 18.89 8.19
C GLY A 216 33.01 18.17 9.50
N ASN A 217 32.02 17.51 10.12
CA ASN A 217 32.15 16.83 11.41
C ASN A 217 31.34 15.51 11.41
N GLY A 218 31.40 14.73 12.49
CA GLY A 218 30.75 13.44 12.68
C GLY A 218 29.28 13.52 13.08
N ASP A 219 28.62 14.66 12.97
CA ASP A 219 27.23 14.85 13.37
C ASP A 219 26.31 15.03 12.16
N PRO A 220 25.63 13.95 11.68
CA PRO A 220 24.71 13.98 10.54
C PRO A 220 23.29 14.39 10.91
N MET A 221 23.07 15.09 12.03
CA MET A 221 21.73 15.48 12.48
C MET A 221 20.97 16.24 11.39
N ASP A 222 19.72 15.83 11.13
CA ASP A 222 18.85 16.45 10.14
C ASP A 222 18.26 17.76 10.69
N GLU A 223 18.34 18.83 9.90
CA GLU A 223 17.74 20.15 10.21
C GLU A 223 16.60 20.50 9.21
N ASN A 224 16.28 19.60 8.26
CA ASN A 224 15.28 19.82 7.22
C ASN A 224 14.07 18.87 7.35
N GLY A 225 14.30 17.62 7.72
CA GLY A 225 13.33 16.54 7.86
C GLY A 225 13.19 15.62 6.62
N HIS A 226 13.78 15.97 5.48
CA HIS A 226 13.68 15.15 4.28
C HIS A 226 14.47 13.85 4.40
N GLY A 227 15.72 13.88 4.87
CA GLY A 227 16.52 12.67 5.05
C GLY A 227 16.00 11.76 6.16
N THR A 228 15.37 12.34 7.22
CA THR A 228 14.67 11.59 8.27
C THR A 228 13.46 10.84 7.70
N HIS A 229 12.68 11.49 6.82
CA HIS A 229 11.55 10.85 6.13
C HIS A 229 12.00 9.70 5.23
N VAL A 230 13.07 9.90 4.48
CA VAL A 230 13.69 8.87 3.63
C VAL A 230 14.18 7.69 4.46
N ALA A 231 14.88 7.96 5.59
CA ALA A 231 15.38 6.93 6.50
C ALA A 231 14.26 6.05 7.05
N GLY A 232 13.14 6.65 7.49
CA GLY A 232 11.99 5.90 8.00
C GLY A 232 11.34 5.00 6.94
N THR A 233 11.25 5.44 5.70
CA THR A 233 10.77 4.59 4.60
C THR A 233 11.66 3.36 4.39
N ILE A 234 12.98 3.51 4.52
CA ILE A 234 13.93 2.38 4.41
C ILE A 234 13.79 1.42 5.60
N GLY A 235 13.74 1.97 6.82
CA GLY A 235 13.90 1.15 8.01
C GLY A 235 13.51 1.87 9.30
N ALA A 236 12.28 2.42 9.40
CA ALA A 236 11.70 2.71 10.70
C ALA A 236 11.60 1.40 11.51
N SER A 237 11.84 1.50 12.83
CA SER A 237 11.81 0.34 13.73
C SER A 237 10.38 -0.18 13.79
N SER A 238 10.12 -1.29 13.14
CA SER A 238 8.77 -1.83 13.00
C SER A 238 8.40 -2.81 14.11
N ASN A 239 7.11 -3.02 14.33
CA ASN A 239 6.56 -3.91 15.35
C ASN A 239 7.03 -3.52 16.77
N ASN A 240 7.08 -2.21 17.05
CA ASN A 240 7.58 -1.63 18.30
C ASN A 240 6.47 -0.86 19.07
N GLY A 241 5.22 -0.82 18.52
CA GLY A 241 4.07 -0.11 19.09
C GLY A 241 4.14 1.41 18.94
N GLU A 242 5.03 1.94 18.11
CA GLU A 242 5.21 3.36 17.86
C GLU A 242 5.23 3.64 16.34
N GLY A 243 4.56 4.71 15.92
CA GLY A 243 4.74 5.37 14.64
C GLY A 243 4.45 4.54 13.40
N VAL A 244 5.48 4.24 12.62
CA VAL A 244 5.39 3.71 11.25
C VAL A 244 6.32 2.53 11.03
N ALA A 245 6.04 1.72 10.00
CA ALA A 245 6.90 0.61 9.62
C ALA A 245 7.86 0.99 8.48
N GLY A 246 9.12 0.58 8.56
CA GLY A 246 10.06 0.62 7.44
C GLY A 246 9.87 -0.58 6.50
N VAL A 247 10.41 -0.49 5.28
CA VAL A 247 10.51 -1.66 4.38
C VAL A 247 11.30 -2.79 5.05
N ASN A 248 12.37 -2.45 5.80
CA ASN A 248 13.09 -3.36 6.69
C ASN A 248 12.72 -3.06 8.14
N TRP A 249 12.37 -4.09 8.93
CA TRP A 249 12.18 -3.95 10.37
C TRP A 249 13.52 -3.92 11.09
N ASP A 250 14.47 -4.71 10.59
CA ASP A 250 15.85 -4.86 11.08
C ASP A 250 16.83 -4.47 9.97
N VAL A 251 17.51 -3.34 10.11
CA VAL A 251 18.54 -2.83 9.20
C VAL A 251 19.38 -1.80 9.95
N GLU A 252 20.61 -1.55 9.54
CA GLU A 252 21.35 -0.39 10.04
C GLU A 252 21.35 0.75 9.01
N ILE A 253 21.08 1.97 9.46
CA ILE A 253 21.06 3.19 8.66
C ILE A 253 22.17 4.11 9.08
N VAL A 254 23.06 4.48 8.13
CA VAL A 254 24.10 5.48 8.35
C VAL A 254 23.75 6.77 7.61
N GLY A 255 23.73 7.90 8.33
CA GLY A 255 23.41 9.21 7.77
C GLY A 255 24.63 9.91 7.17
N CYS A 256 24.46 10.58 6.04
CA CYS A 256 25.41 11.58 5.56
C CYS A 256 24.70 12.86 5.11
N GLN A 257 24.91 13.93 5.89
CA GLN A 257 24.32 15.23 5.62
C GLN A 257 25.16 16.01 4.59
N PHE A 258 24.64 16.25 3.39
CA PHE A 258 25.22 17.17 2.42
C PHE A 258 24.30 18.30 1.98
N LEU A 259 23.00 18.18 2.31
CA LEU A 259 22.01 19.24 2.14
C LEU A 259 21.83 19.98 3.46
N ASP A 260 21.76 21.30 3.40
CA ASP A 260 21.54 22.16 4.56
C ASP A 260 20.04 22.21 4.97
N ALA A 261 19.70 22.98 6.02
CA ALA A 261 18.32 23.16 6.50
C ALA A 261 17.35 23.69 5.43
N SER A 262 17.84 24.28 4.34
CA SER A 262 17.01 24.70 3.19
C SER A 262 16.84 23.59 2.13
N GLY A 263 17.39 22.40 2.33
CA GLY A 263 17.42 21.31 1.37
C GLY A 263 18.35 21.57 0.17
N SER A 264 19.42 22.36 0.35
CA SER A 264 20.36 22.68 -0.72
C SER A 264 21.79 22.25 -0.35
N GLY A 265 22.52 21.72 -1.30
CA GLY A 265 23.91 21.29 -1.12
C GLY A 265 24.76 21.47 -2.38
N SER A 266 26.01 21.08 -2.31
CA SER A 266 26.93 21.21 -3.43
C SER A 266 27.38 19.83 -3.94
N THR A 267 27.76 19.75 -5.22
CA THR A 267 28.36 18.55 -5.81
C THR A 267 29.55 18.05 -5.00
N SER A 268 30.40 18.96 -4.47
CA SER A 268 31.54 18.56 -3.65
C SER A 268 31.12 17.90 -2.33
N ALA A 269 30.07 18.40 -1.68
CA ALA A 269 29.54 17.80 -0.44
C ALA A 269 28.91 16.42 -0.69
N ALA A 270 28.20 16.25 -1.81
CA ALA A 270 27.72 14.94 -2.23
C ALA A 270 28.86 13.94 -2.47
N ILE A 271 29.94 14.39 -3.15
CA ILE A 271 31.14 13.56 -3.36
C ILE A 271 31.80 13.20 -2.02
N GLU A 272 31.84 14.13 -1.05
CA GLU A 272 32.39 13.89 0.29
C GLU A 272 31.59 12.81 1.02
N CYS A 273 30.25 12.83 0.92
CA CYS A 273 29.40 11.78 1.46
C CYS A 273 29.62 10.43 0.78
N ILE A 274 29.75 10.39 -0.55
CA ILE A 274 30.02 9.16 -1.29
C ILE A 274 31.40 8.60 -0.89
N ASP A 275 32.43 9.46 -0.72
CA ASP A 275 33.76 9.04 -0.24
C ASP A 275 33.70 8.47 1.18
N TYR A 276 32.95 9.12 2.08
CA TYR A 276 32.76 8.66 3.45
C TYR A 276 32.10 7.26 3.47
N MET A 277 30.99 7.07 2.77
CA MET A 277 30.30 5.78 2.65
C MET A 277 31.20 4.68 2.07
N THR A 278 31.97 5.02 1.03
CA THR A 278 32.92 4.09 0.41
C THR A 278 34.05 3.74 1.39
N ASN A 279 34.54 4.72 2.18
CA ASN A 279 35.56 4.52 3.20
C ASN A 279 35.08 3.55 4.31
N LEU A 280 33.85 3.68 4.80
CA LEU A 280 33.26 2.77 5.80
C LEU A 280 33.31 1.33 5.30
N LYS A 281 32.90 1.06 4.07
CA LYS A 281 32.92 -0.28 3.49
C LYS A 281 34.36 -0.81 3.30
N VAL A 282 35.23 -0.04 2.64
CA VAL A 282 36.53 -0.53 2.16
C VAL A 282 37.54 -0.62 3.28
N ASN A 283 37.59 0.36 4.21
CA ASN A 283 38.63 0.48 5.20
C ASN A 283 38.17 0.11 6.62
N HIS A 284 36.85 0.17 6.90
CA HIS A 284 36.30 -0.12 8.23
C HIS A 284 35.43 -1.37 8.27
N GLY A 285 35.23 -2.04 7.11
CA GLY A 285 34.56 -3.34 7.02
C GLY A 285 33.04 -3.30 7.26
N VAL A 286 32.42 -2.11 7.16
CA VAL A 286 30.97 -1.95 7.29
C VAL A 286 30.28 -2.63 6.09
N ASN A 287 29.27 -3.45 6.34
CA ASN A 287 28.52 -4.12 5.27
C ASN A 287 27.52 -3.17 4.60
N LEU A 288 28.00 -2.04 4.10
CA LEU A 288 27.22 -1.07 3.37
C LEU A 288 26.89 -1.61 1.98
N VAL A 289 25.64 -1.90 1.70
CA VAL A 289 25.21 -2.55 0.45
C VAL A 289 24.63 -1.56 -0.57
N ALA A 290 23.99 -0.48 -0.09
CA ALA A 290 23.38 0.54 -0.94
C ALA A 290 23.47 1.93 -0.30
N THR A 291 23.34 2.96 -1.14
CA THR A 291 23.03 4.33 -0.71
C THR A 291 21.72 4.79 -1.34
N ASN A 292 20.85 5.43 -0.56
CA ASN A 292 19.71 6.14 -1.07
C ASN A 292 20.05 7.61 -1.32
N ASN A 293 19.67 8.11 -2.48
CA ASN A 293 20.06 9.42 -3.01
C ASN A 293 18.81 10.14 -3.56
N SER A 294 18.03 10.68 -2.64
CA SER A 294 16.75 11.35 -2.92
C SER A 294 16.93 12.81 -3.31
N TRP A 295 17.86 13.11 -4.22
CA TRP A 295 18.25 14.45 -4.63
C TRP A 295 18.66 14.52 -6.10
N GLY A 296 18.69 15.72 -6.68
CA GLY A 296 19.08 15.90 -8.07
C GLY A 296 19.12 17.37 -8.50
N GLY A 297 18.95 17.60 -9.80
CA GLY A 297 18.87 18.94 -10.40
C GLY A 297 20.21 19.55 -10.77
N GLY A 298 21.36 18.91 -10.44
CA GLY A 298 22.69 19.34 -10.84
C GLY A 298 22.93 19.28 -12.37
N ALA A 299 23.98 19.96 -12.86
CA ALA A 299 24.50 19.74 -14.21
C ALA A 299 25.27 18.42 -14.25
N TYR A 300 25.60 17.96 -15.47
CA TYR A 300 26.57 16.88 -15.62
C TYR A 300 27.90 17.24 -14.95
N SER A 301 28.36 16.37 -14.06
CA SER A 301 29.64 16.46 -13.40
C SER A 301 30.40 15.15 -13.60
N GLU A 302 31.58 15.22 -14.21
CA GLU A 302 32.42 14.04 -14.40
C GLU A 302 33.01 13.56 -13.07
N SER A 303 33.27 14.51 -12.15
CA SER A 303 33.82 14.17 -10.83
C SER A 303 32.80 13.40 -10.00
N LEU A 304 31.50 13.82 -10.03
CA LEU A 304 30.41 13.12 -9.35
C LEU A 304 30.18 11.73 -9.98
N LYS A 305 30.13 11.65 -11.31
CA LYS A 305 30.00 10.36 -12.01
C LYS A 305 31.12 9.40 -11.63
N THR A 306 32.36 9.88 -11.57
CA THR A 306 33.53 9.08 -11.20
C THR A 306 33.43 8.60 -9.75
N ALA A 307 33.00 9.47 -8.83
CA ALA A 307 32.82 9.09 -7.42
C ALA A 307 31.74 8.01 -7.25
N ILE A 308 30.63 8.15 -7.96
CA ILE A 308 29.54 7.13 -7.95
C ILE A 308 30.04 5.81 -8.55
N ALA A 309 30.77 5.86 -9.68
CA ALA A 309 31.30 4.67 -10.33
C ALA A 309 32.26 3.91 -9.40
N ASP A 310 33.20 4.64 -8.76
CA ASP A 310 34.14 4.04 -7.80
C ASP A 310 33.43 3.42 -6.59
N SER A 311 32.36 4.02 -6.09
CA SER A 311 31.54 3.47 -5.01
C SER A 311 30.82 2.18 -5.43
N ILE A 312 30.24 2.18 -6.65
CA ILE A 312 29.60 1.00 -7.25
C ILE A 312 30.63 -0.15 -7.43
N ASP A 313 31.85 0.15 -7.88
CA ASP A 313 32.91 -0.84 -8.03
C ASP A 313 33.35 -1.48 -6.70
N GLN A 314 33.07 -0.82 -5.58
CA GLN A 314 33.21 -1.41 -4.23
C GLN A 314 31.98 -2.19 -3.77
N GLY A 315 30.97 -2.38 -4.63
CA GLY A 315 29.77 -3.15 -4.32
C GLY A 315 28.74 -2.38 -3.50
N ILE A 316 28.60 -1.07 -3.72
CA ILE A 316 27.58 -0.21 -3.12
C ILE A 316 26.61 0.22 -4.22
N MET A 317 25.36 -0.22 -4.17
CA MET A 317 24.30 0.20 -5.11
C MET A 317 23.96 1.68 -4.87
N PHE A 318 23.79 2.43 -5.95
CA PHE A 318 23.39 3.83 -5.90
C PHE A 318 21.92 3.96 -6.31
N VAL A 319 21.00 4.04 -5.34
CA VAL A 319 19.57 4.23 -5.61
C VAL A 319 19.26 5.71 -5.70
N SER A 320 18.68 6.16 -6.81
CA SER A 320 18.47 7.58 -7.12
C SER A 320 17.00 7.89 -7.42
N ALA A 321 16.56 9.05 -6.97
CA ALA A 321 15.29 9.63 -7.40
C ALA A 321 15.40 10.16 -8.84
N ALA A 322 14.40 9.88 -9.71
CA ALA A 322 14.43 10.30 -11.12
C ALA A 322 14.23 11.82 -11.32
N GLY A 323 13.61 12.50 -10.34
CA GLY A 323 13.29 13.92 -10.36
C GLY A 323 11.79 14.19 -10.46
N ASN A 324 11.40 15.44 -10.15
CA ASN A 324 9.99 15.83 -10.00
C ASN A 324 9.54 16.92 -11.00
N ASP A 325 10.17 17.00 -12.17
CA ASP A 325 9.89 17.98 -13.21
C ASP A 325 8.89 17.50 -14.28
N GLY A 326 8.43 16.24 -14.22
CA GLY A 326 7.51 15.63 -15.18
C GLY A 326 8.07 15.52 -16.60
N ILE A 327 9.41 15.49 -16.76
CA ILE A 327 10.10 15.50 -18.04
C ILE A 327 10.57 14.12 -18.47
N ASP A 328 10.83 13.98 -19.78
CA ASP A 328 11.50 12.82 -20.37
C ASP A 328 13.02 12.98 -20.25
N SER A 329 13.63 12.21 -19.34
CA SER A 329 15.07 12.26 -19.08
C SER A 329 15.93 11.60 -20.18
N ASP A 330 15.34 10.80 -21.07
CA ASP A 330 16.01 10.35 -22.29
C ASP A 330 16.23 11.51 -23.29
N VAL A 331 15.45 12.58 -23.15
CA VAL A 331 15.54 13.80 -23.98
C VAL A 331 16.27 14.92 -23.25
N THR A 332 15.96 15.12 -21.96
CA THR A 332 16.56 16.17 -21.12
C THR A 332 17.15 15.52 -19.90
N ALA A 333 18.44 15.24 -19.95
CA ALA A 333 19.14 14.48 -18.89
C ALA A 333 18.97 15.10 -17.50
N SER A 334 18.68 14.26 -16.52
CA SER A 334 18.63 14.57 -15.08
C SER A 334 19.72 13.80 -14.36
N TYR A 335 20.47 14.46 -13.49
CA TYR A 335 21.60 13.86 -12.76
C TYR A 335 21.36 13.97 -11.25
N PRO A 336 21.82 12.94 -10.46
CA PRO A 336 22.73 11.83 -10.79
C PRO A 336 22.09 10.62 -11.47
N GLY A 337 20.77 10.41 -11.38
CA GLY A 337 20.09 9.20 -11.88
C GLY A 337 20.33 8.90 -13.38
N GLY A 338 20.56 9.93 -14.20
CA GLY A 338 20.80 9.78 -15.64
C GLY A 338 22.26 9.52 -16.05
N TYR A 339 23.18 9.21 -15.12
CA TYR A 339 24.50 8.70 -15.50
C TYR A 339 24.38 7.26 -16.02
N ASP A 340 25.10 6.97 -17.12
CA ASP A 340 25.20 5.62 -17.67
C ASP A 340 26.19 4.80 -16.84
N LEU A 341 25.70 4.19 -15.76
CA LEU A 341 26.43 3.34 -14.80
C LEU A 341 25.51 2.18 -14.37
N ASP A 342 25.97 0.93 -14.55
CA ASP A 342 25.18 -0.28 -14.33
C ASP A 342 24.69 -0.46 -12.88
N GLY A 343 25.32 0.14 -11.89
CA GLY A 343 24.96 0.04 -10.47
C GLY A 343 24.07 1.18 -9.95
N ILE A 344 23.62 2.09 -10.83
CA ILE A 344 22.57 3.07 -10.49
C ILE A 344 21.20 2.42 -10.69
N VAL A 345 20.28 2.60 -9.72
CA VAL A 345 18.86 2.30 -9.87
C VAL A 345 18.08 3.60 -9.78
N ASN A 346 17.55 4.07 -10.91
CA ASN A 346 16.86 5.35 -11.03
C ASN A 346 15.34 5.16 -10.99
N VAL A 347 14.64 5.80 -10.04
CA VAL A 347 13.29 5.42 -9.60
C VAL A 347 12.26 6.50 -9.91
N ALA A 348 11.20 6.13 -10.65
CA ALA A 348 10.00 6.95 -10.89
C ALA A 348 8.97 6.81 -9.77
N ASN A 349 8.13 7.82 -9.60
CA ASN A 349 7.06 7.86 -8.59
C ASN A 349 5.75 7.27 -9.15
N THR A 350 5.17 6.28 -8.45
CA THR A 350 3.82 5.74 -8.68
C THR A 350 2.86 6.13 -7.56
N THR A 351 1.56 6.07 -7.87
CA THR A 351 0.46 6.39 -6.95
C THR A 351 -0.23 5.12 -6.46
N ARG A 352 -1.05 5.24 -5.41
CA ARG A 352 -1.90 4.16 -4.85
C ARG A 352 -2.92 3.54 -5.82
N THR A 353 -3.02 4.04 -7.07
CA THR A 353 -3.92 3.54 -8.13
C THR A 353 -3.18 3.09 -9.38
N ASP A 354 -1.91 2.71 -9.28
CA ASP A 354 -1.03 2.31 -10.39
C ASP A 354 -0.88 3.36 -11.50
N SER A 355 -1.07 4.62 -11.19
CA SER A 355 -0.72 5.71 -12.08
C SER A 355 0.72 6.17 -11.84
N MET A 356 1.42 6.64 -12.85
CA MET A 356 2.64 7.41 -12.66
C MET A 356 2.27 8.82 -12.24
N ALA A 357 2.88 9.36 -11.18
CA ALA A 357 2.65 10.73 -10.75
C ALA A 357 2.98 11.72 -11.88
N ALA A 358 2.14 12.75 -12.05
CA ALA A 358 2.30 13.70 -13.15
C ALA A 358 3.61 14.51 -13.06
N SER A 359 4.11 14.74 -11.86
CA SER A 359 5.41 15.38 -11.60
C SER A 359 6.61 14.45 -11.80
N SER A 360 6.41 13.13 -11.80
CA SER A 360 7.54 12.19 -11.92
C SER A 360 8.28 12.35 -13.23
N THR A 361 9.57 12.57 -13.16
CA THR A 361 10.47 12.43 -14.31
C THR A 361 10.48 10.96 -14.75
N TYR A 362 10.59 10.72 -16.05
CA TYR A 362 10.52 9.40 -16.67
C TYR A 362 11.52 9.28 -17.84
N GLY A 363 11.82 8.07 -18.27
CA GLY A 363 12.66 7.79 -19.43
C GLY A 363 12.76 6.29 -19.67
N ALA A 364 12.48 5.84 -20.89
CA ALA A 364 12.47 4.41 -21.24
C ALA A 364 13.88 3.76 -21.19
N VAL A 365 14.94 4.57 -21.07
CA VAL A 365 16.33 4.14 -20.99
C VAL A 365 16.99 4.58 -19.68
N THR A 366 16.69 5.81 -19.23
CA THR A 366 17.37 6.45 -18.10
C THR A 366 16.68 6.29 -16.75
N VAL A 367 15.46 5.77 -16.72
CA VAL A 367 14.73 5.46 -15.49
C VAL A 367 14.43 3.96 -15.45
N ASP A 368 14.85 3.27 -14.40
CA ASP A 368 14.85 1.80 -14.34
C ASP A 368 13.48 1.21 -14.06
N LEU A 369 12.82 1.62 -12.96
CA LEU A 369 11.51 1.12 -12.54
C LEU A 369 10.73 2.22 -11.81
N GLY A 370 9.47 1.91 -11.46
CA GLY A 370 8.67 2.77 -10.59
C GLY A 370 8.50 2.18 -9.20
N ALA A 371 8.28 3.03 -8.21
CA ALA A 371 7.93 2.65 -6.85
C ALA A 371 6.95 3.66 -6.24
N PRO A 372 6.18 3.30 -5.18
CA PRO A 372 5.32 4.20 -4.45
C PRO A 372 6.06 5.46 -3.99
N GLY A 373 5.54 6.63 -4.36
CA GLY A 373 6.17 7.90 -4.00
C GLY A 373 5.17 9.05 -3.84
N THR A 374 3.87 8.78 -3.88
CA THR A 374 2.82 9.79 -3.69
C THR A 374 2.14 9.56 -2.36
N GLU A 375 2.10 10.61 -1.51
CA GLU A 375 1.48 10.55 -0.17
C GLU A 375 2.02 9.39 0.67
N ILE A 376 3.33 9.38 0.85
CA ILE A 376 4.04 8.39 1.65
C ILE A 376 4.22 8.92 3.07
N LEU A 377 3.65 8.21 4.03
CA LEU A 377 3.82 8.48 5.45
C LEU A 377 5.14 7.89 5.94
N SER A 378 5.90 8.67 6.72
CA SER A 378 7.18 8.24 7.30
C SER A 378 7.59 9.12 8.49
N THR A 379 8.68 8.77 9.16
CA THR A 379 9.29 9.55 10.25
C THR A 379 9.66 10.97 9.83
N TYR A 380 9.63 11.93 10.77
CA TYR A 380 9.97 13.32 10.55
C TYR A 380 10.67 13.90 11.78
N LEU A 381 11.13 15.17 11.70
CA LEU A 381 11.86 15.81 12.78
C LEU A 381 11.11 15.81 14.12
N ASP A 382 11.90 15.91 15.22
CA ASP A 382 11.41 16.04 16.60
C ASP A 382 10.53 14.87 17.07
N GLY A 383 10.74 13.65 16.54
CA GLY A 383 9.97 12.46 16.87
C GLY A 383 8.58 12.44 16.21
N GLY A 384 8.35 13.27 15.20
CA GLY A 384 7.10 13.39 14.48
C GLY A 384 7.05 12.52 13.21
N TYR A 385 5.87 12.51 12.56
CA TYR A 385 5.62 11.80 11.31
C TYR A 385 5.03 12.76 10.29
N ALA A 386 5.31 12.54 9.01
CA ALA A 386 4.78 13.39 7.95
C ALA A 386 4.51 12.60 6.68
N THR A 387 3.54 13.06 5.91
CA THR A 387 3.28 12.56 4.56
C THR A 387 4.01 13.44 3.54
N ALA A 388 4.70 12.84 2.58
CA ALA A 388 5.39 13.53 1.51
C ALA A 388 5.19 12.85 0.15
N SER A 389 5.38 13.61 -0.93
CA SER A 389 5.22 13.11 -2.31
C SER A 389 6.38 13.54 -3.19
N GLY A 390 6.98 12.59 -3.89
CA GLY A 390 8.08 12.82 -4.81
C GLY A 390 8.77 11.51 -5.21
N THR A 391 9.64 11.57 -6.21
CA THR A 391 10.56 10.46 -6.53
C THR A 391 11.54 10.19 -5.38
N SER A 392 11.72 11.18 -4.49
CA SER A 392 12.49 11.06 -3.25
C SER A 392 11.88 10.09 -2.24
N MET A 393 10.55 9.87 -2.27
CA MET A 393 9.85 8.88 -1.45
C MET A 393 9.77 7.52 -2.15
N ALA A 394 9.90 7.50 -3.49
CA ALA A 394 9.93 6.26 -4.27
C ALA A 394 11.27 5.53 -4.15
N SER A 395 12.40 6.25 -4.23
CA SER A 395 13.75 5.67 -4.17
C SER A 395 14.02 4.89 -2.86
N PRO A 396 13.62 5.36 -1.65
CA PRO A 396 13.89 4.62 -0.43
C PRO A 396 13.13 3.28 -0.33
N HIS A 397 11.97 3.12 -0.97
CA HIS A 397 11.33 1.80 -1.09
C HIS A 397 12.23 0.82 -1.85
N VAL A 398 12.86 1.28 -2.94
CA VAL A 398 13.78 0.44 -3.72
C VAL A 398 15.05 0.12 -2.94
N ALA A 399 15.63 1.10 -2.22
CA ALA A 399 16.78 0.88 -1.36
C ALA A 399 16.47 -0.11 -0.23
N GLY A 400 15.28 0.01 0.37
CA GLY A 400 14.80 -0.92 1.39
C GLY A 400 14.63 -2.35 0.87
N VAL A 401 13.97 -2.55 -0.29
CA VAL A 401 13.83 -3.89 -0.88
C VAL A 401 15.17 -4.47 -1.31
N ALA A 402 16.11 -3.66 -1.78
CA ALA A 402 17.48 -4.11 -2.03
C ALA A 402 18.14 -4.62 -0.73
N GLY A 403 17.92 -3.94 0.40
CA GLY A 403 18.36 -4.38 1.73
C GLY A 403 17.78 -5.73 2.13
N LEU A 404 16.45 -5.94 1.94
CA LEU A 404 15.81 -7.24 2.15
C LEU A 404 16.42 -8.34 1.27
N VAL A 405 16.71 -8.06 0.00
CA VAL A 405 17.36 -9.02 -0.89
C VAL A 405 18.75 -9.41 -0.36
N TRP A 406 19.58 -8.45 0.05
CA TRP A 406 20.91 -8.77 0.60
C TRP A 406 20.87 -9.40 1.97
N SER A 407 19.78 -9.26 2.75
CA SER A 407 19.64 -9.95 4.04
C SER A 407 19.56 -11.47 3.88
N ILE A 408 18.98 -11.96 2.76
CA ILE A 408 18.87 -13.41 2.48
C ILE A 408 19.92 -13.89 1.47
N ALA A 409 20.44 -13.04 0.59
CA ALA A 409 21.37 -13.38 -0.48
C ALA A 409 22.60 -12.45 -0.51
N PRO A 410 23.42 -12.43 0.55
CA PRO A 410 24.55 -11.49 0.69
C PRO A 410 25.67 -11.70 -0.34
N HIS A 411 25.63 -12.76 -1.12
CA HIS A 411 26.59 -13.09 -2.16
C HIS A 411 26.31 -12.41 -3.51
N LEU A 412 25.10 -11.84 -3.69
CA LEU A 412 24.71 -11.21 -4.95
C LEU A 412 25.44 -9.89 -5.16
N SER A 413 25.88 -9.67 -6.40
CA SER A 413 26.47 -8.40 -6.82
C SER A 413 25.42 -7.30 -7.01
N VAL A 414 25.85 -6.04 -7.05
CA VAL A 414 24.98 -4.87 -7.30
C VAL A 414 24.17 -5.04 -8.58
N THR A 415 24.78 -5.53 -9.66
CA THR A 415 24.09 -5.71 -10.95
C THR A 415 23.07 -6.85 -10.93
N GLU A 416 23.35 -7.93 -10.18
CA GLU A 416 22.38 -9.03 -10.00
C GLU A 416 21.17 -8.57 -9.20
N VAL A 417 21.38 -7.82 -8.09
CA VAL A 417 20.25 -7.27 -7.31
C VAL A 417 19.46 -6.25 -8.12
N LYS A 418 20.11 -5.33 -8.87
CA LYS A 418 19.42 -4.42 -9.79
C LYS A 418 18.55 -5.20 -10.79
N GLN A 419 19.09 -6.27 -11.40
CA GLN A 419 18.33 -7.06 -12.37
C GLN A 419 17.13 -7.76 -11.72
N ILE A 420 17.30 -8.28 -10.50
CA ILE A 420 16.20 -8.87 -9.73
C ILE A 420 15.10 -7.83 -9.49
N LEU A 421 15.43 -6.65 -8.97
CA LEU A 421 14.45 -5.59 -8.72
C LEU A 421 13.68 -5.16 -9.98
N MET A 422 14.36 -5.13 -11.13
CA MET A 422 13.74 -4.75 -12.40
C MET A 422 12.84 -5.85 -12.98
N ASP A 423 13.28 -7.11 -12.93
CA ASP A 423 12.60 -8.25 -13.59
C ASP A 423 11.45 -8.81 -12.75
N SER A 424 11.55 -8.75 -11.42
CA SER A 424 10.55 -9.26 -10.50
C SER A 424 9.40 -8.28 -10.22
N GLY A 425 9.53 -7.01 -10.65
CA GLY A 425 8.49 -6.00 -10.45
C GLY A 425 7.20 -6.30 -11.20
N GLU A 426 6.09 -5.75 -10.73
CA GLU A 426 4.78 -5.88 -11.36
C GLU A 426 4.64 -4.95 -12.56
N SER A 427 4.28 -5.51 -13.73
CA SER A 427 4.13 -4.73 -14.96
C SER A 427 2.85 -3.92 -14.95
N ILE A 428 2.97 -2.59 -14.98
CA ILE A 428 1.82 -1.68 -14.98
C ILE A 428 1.76 -0.81 -16.25
N PRO A 429 0.57 -0.62 -16.83
CA PRO A 429 0.41 0.14 -18.09
C PRO A 429 0.92 1.58 -18.02
N ALA A 430 0.91 2.21 -16.84
CA ALA A 430 1.32 3.58 -16.64
C ALA A 430 2.83 3.80 -16.83
N LEU A 431 3.65 2.76 -16.61
CA LEU A 431 5.11 2.78 -16.75
C LEU A 431 5.59 2.24 -18.10
N ALA A 432 4.72 1.61 -18.90
CA ALA A 432 5.07 1.04 -20.19
C ALA A 432 5.67 2.10 -21.13
N GLY A 433 6.96 1.93 -21.51
CA GLY A 433 7.72 2.87 -22.32
C GLY A 433 8.09 4.20 -21.62
N LYS A 434 7.97 4.24 -20.29
CA LYS A 434 8.37 5.37 -19.46
C LYS A 434 9.46 5.01 -18.45
N THR A 435 9.65 3.75 -18.16
CA THR A 435 10.79 3.20 -17.46
C THR A 435 11.37 2.02 -18.25
N ALA A 436 12.61 1.63 -17.98
CA ALA A 436 13.30 0.57 -18.73
C ALA A 436 12.61 -0.80 -18.51
N SER A 437 12.18 -1.10 -17.28
CA SER A 437 11.44 -2.33 -16.98
C SER A 437 9.94 -2.25 -17.32
N GLY A 438 9.31 -1.07 -17.22
CA GLY A 438 7.87 -0.91 -17.28
C GLY A 438 7.14 -1.42 -16.03
N ASN A 439 7.88 -1.72 -14.95
CA ASN A 439 7.41 -2.41 -13.76
C ASN A 439 7.37 -1.48 -12.54
N ARG A 440 6.41 -1.73 -11.63
CA ARG A 440 6.41 -1.24 -10.25
C ARG A 440 7.19 -2.25 -9.38
N LEU A 441 7.97 -1.75 -8.42
CA LEU A 441 8.67 -2.55 -7.43
C LEU A 441 7.75 -3.57 -6.76
N ASN A 442 8.24 -4.80 -6.52
CA ASN A 442 7.56 -5.84 -5.78
C ASN A 442 8.57 -6.57 -4.87
N ALA A 443 8.43 -6.42 -3.56
CA ALA A 443 9.36 -6.95 -2.57
C ALA A 443 9.30 -8.49 -2.49
N LEU A 444 8.09 -9.06 -2.43
CA LEU A 444 7.93 -10.52 -2.37
C LEU A 444 8.56 -11.20 -3.58
N SER A 445 8.25 -10.74 -4.77
CA SER A 445 8.78 -11.32 -6.00
C SER A 445 10.30 -11.17 -6.12
N ALA A 446 10.86 -10.06 -5.59
CA ALA A 446 12.31 -9.85 -5.55
C ALA A 446 13.00 -10.86 -4.61
N LEU A 447 12.44 -11.10 -3.42
CA LEU A 447 12.97 -12.09 -2.49
C LEU A 447 12.89 -13.51 -3.03
N ILE A 448 11.77 -13.89 -3.65
CA ILE A 448 11.62 -15.21 -4.31
C ILE A 448 12.65 -15.38 -5.42
N ALA A 449 12.97 -14.33 -6.17
CA ALA A 449 13.96 -14.39 -7.25
C ALA A 449 15.41 -14.44 -6.72
N ALA A 450 15.66 -13.92 -5.52
CA ALA A 450 16.99 -13.82 -4.92
C ALA A 450 17.47 -15.10 -4.23
N ASP A 451 16.56 -15.78 -3.49
CA ASP A 451 16.86 -17.02 -2.76
C ASP A 451 15.68 -18.00 -2.84
N PRO A 452 15.79 -19.00 -3.71
CA PRO A 452 14.71 -19.94 -3.99
C PRO A 452 14.62 -21.10 -2.99
N ASP A 453 15.04 -20.96 -1.72
CA ASP A 453 14.86 -22.04 -0.75
C ASP A 453 13.37 -22.34 -0.56
N PRO A 454 12.95 -23.63 -0.72
CA PRO A 454 11.54 -23.99 -0.64
C PRO A 454 10.94 -23.73 0.74
N ALA A 455 9.90 -22.92 0.79
CA ALA A 455 9.13 -22.60 1.99
C ALA A 455 7.64 -22.46 1.67
N TYR A 456 6.77 -22.45 2.70
CA TYR A 456 5.37 -22.09 2.50
C TYR A 456 5.15 -20.62 2.87
N ARG A 457 4.06 -20.02 2.38
CA ARG A 457 3.50 -18.76 2.85
C ARG A 457 2.07 -18.96 3.32
N LEU A 458 1.65 -18.11 4.24
CA LEU A 458 0.26 -18.01 4.71
C LEU A 458 -0.28 -16.64 4.32
N GLU A 459 -1.54 -16.59 3.88
CA GLU A 459 -2.22 -15.33 3.58
C GLU A 459 -3.65 -15.42 4.10
N LEU A 460 -4.05 -14.47 4.95
CA LEU A 460 -5.36 -14.43 5.58
C LEU A 460 -6.18 -13.30 4.97
N SER A 461 -7.34 -13.63 4.42
CA SER A 461 -8.20 -12.70 3.68
C SER A 461 -9.67 -12.77 4.14
N PRO A 462 -10.34 -11.63 4.31
CA PRO A 462 -9.77 -10.29 4.28
C PRO A 462 -8.86 -10.01 5.49
N SER A 463 -7.90 -9.08 5.36
CA SER A 463 -7.02 -8.67 6.45
C SER A 463 -7.74 -7.85 7.52
N ASN A 464 -8.87 -7.22 7.16
CA ASN A 464 -9.75 -6.48 8.06
C ASN A 464 -11.20 -6.87 7.80
N GLN A 465 -11.97 -7.10 8.87
CA GLN A 465 -13.37 -7.51 8.81
C GLN A 465 -14.16 -6.87 9.93
N GLU A 466 -15.28 -6.24 9.59
CA GLU A 466 -16.26 -5.78 10.57
C GLU A 466 -17.33 -6.84 10.80
N ILE A 467 -17.80 -6.99 12.04
CA ILE A 467 -18.84 -7.93 12.46
C ILE A 467 -19.61 -7.33 13.63
N VAL A 468 -20.92 -7.52 13.66
CA VAL A 468 -21.76 -7.10 14.79
C VAL A 468 -21.68 -8.14 15.90
N ALA A 469 -21.65 -7.71 17.16
CA ALA A 469 -21.70 -8.62 18.32
C ALA A 469 -22.96 -9.53 18.25
N GLY A 470 -22.75 -10.84 18.38
CA GLY A 470 -23.78 -11.87 18.17
C GLY A 470 -23.72 -12.57 16.83
N ASP A 471 -23.03 -11.98 15.83
CA ASP A 471 -22.85 -12.58 14.51
C ASP A 471 -21.61 -13.49 14.43
N SER A 472 -21.45 -14.13 13.28
CA SER A 472 -20.28 -14.95 12.95
C SER A 472 -19.80 -14.62 11.55
N THR A 473 -18.49 -14.64 11.35
CA THR A 473 -17.86 -14.47 10.02
C THR A 473 -16.79 -15.52 9.79
N ALA A 474 -16.31 -15.65 8.56
CA ALA A 474 -15.21 -16.51 8.21
C ALA A 474 -14.17 -15.74 7.40
N LEU A 475 -12.90 -15.84 7.79
CA LEU A 475 -11.76 -15.44 6.99
C LEU A 475 -11.25 -16.66 6.24
N THR A 476 -10.59 -16.45 5.11
CA THR A 476 -9.98 -17.51 4.31
C THR A 476 -8.47 -17.46 4.46
N LEU A 477 -7.87 -18.54 4.93
CA LEU A 477 -6.43 -18.74 4.96
C LEU A 477 -6.00 -19.46 3.69
N ASP A 478 -5.16 -18.85 2.87
CA ASP A 478 -4.50 -19.46 1.73
C ASP A 478 -3.10 -19.96 2.12
N VAL A 479 -2.79 -21.21 1.81
CA VAL A 479 -1.46 -21.79 1.98
C VAL A 479 -0.76 -21.86 0.62
N GLY A 480 0.21 -20.96 0.42
CA GLY A 480 0.97 -20.84 -0.82
C GLY A 480 2.35 -21.49 -0.75
N SER A 481 3.02 -21.56 -1.90
CA SER A 481 4.38 -22.06 -2.06
C SER A 481 5.35 -20.93 -2.34
N ILE A 482 6.54 -21.02 -1.76
CA ILE A 482 7.73 -20.27 -2.14
C ILE A 482 8.71 -21.30 -2.73
N ALA A 483 9.27 -21.03 -3.91
CA ALA A 483 10.27 -21.86 -4.57
C ALA A 483 9.87 -23.35 -4.69
N ASP A 484 8.64 -23.61 -5.20
CA ASP A 484 8.13 -24.97 -5.45
C ASP A 484 7.99 -25.86 -4.19
N TRP A 485 7.86 -25.28 -2.99
CA TRP A 485 7.56 -26.04 -1.77
C TRP A 485 6.25 -26.84 -1.94
N SER A 486 6.25 -28.10 -1.51
CA SER A 486 5.13 -29.03 -1.70
C SER A 486 4.76 -29.83 -0.44
N GLY A 487 5.16 -29.34 0.73
CA GLY A 487 4.89 -29.96 2.02
C GLY A 487 3.45 -29.75 2.51
N ALA A 488 3.24 -30.08 3.79
CA ALA A 488 2.03 -29.79 4.55
C ALA A 488 2.38 -28.90 5.75
N VAL A 489 1.43 -28.06 6.15
CA VAL A 489 1.56 -27.14 7.30
C VAL A 489 0.59 -27.57 8.39
N ASP A 490 1.07 -27.75 9.62
CA ASP A 490 0.23 -27.84 10.82
C ASP A 490 -0.18 -26.43 11.25
N LEU A 491 -1.49 -26.20 11.41
CA LEU A 491 -2.08 -24.89 11.66
C LEU A 491 -2.70 -24.80 13.06
N SER A 492 -2.59 -23.63 13.68
CA SER A 492 -3.31 -23.26 14.89
C SER A 492 -3.80 -21.81 14.79
N VAL A 493 -4.87 -21.46 15.53
CA VAL A 493 -5.44 -20.10 15.51
C VAL A 493 -5.61 -19.61 16.94
N SER A 494 -5.41 -18.31 17.14
CA SER A 494 -5.65 -17.58 18.39
C SER A 494 -6.26 -16.21 18.09
N ALA A 495 -6.85 -15.58 19.09
CA ALA A 495 -7.32 -14.21 19.03
C ALA A 495 -6.90 -13.44 20.29
N GLU A 496 -6.53 -12.17 20.12
CA GLU A 496 -6.17 -11.26 21.20
C GLU A 496 -6.87 -9.89 20.97
N PRO A 497 -7.72 -9.40 21.89
CA PRO A 497 -8.24 -10.12 23.08
C PRO A 497 -8.93 -11.45 22.73
N GLN A 498 -9.13 -12.32 23.70
CA GLN A 498 -9.65 -13.65 23.45
C GLN A 498 -11.07 -13.64 22.84
N LEU A 499 -11.21 -14.27 21.67
CA LEU A 499 -12.45 -14.48 20.94
C LEU A 499 -12.59 -15.96 20.58
N ASP A 500 -13.81 -16.44 20.28
CA ASP A 500 -14.03 -17.81 19.83
C ASP A 500 -13.69 -17.95 18.36
N VAL A 501 -12.51 -18.56 18.09
CA VAL A 501 -11.99 -18.76 16.75
C VAL A 501 -11.64 -20.22 16.51
N SER A 502 -11.88 -20.71 15.29
CA SER A 502 -11.61 -22.10 14.92
C SER A 502 -11.24 -22.24 13.45
N LEU A 503 -10.44 -23.25 13.13
CA LEU A 503 -10.04 -23.62 11.78
C LEU A 503 -10.93 -24.75 11.25
N SER A 504 -11.32 -24.71 9.96
CA SER A 504 -11.99 -25.83 9.28
C SER A 504 -11.06 -27.06 9.11
N SER A 505 -9.74 -26.86 9.14
CA SER A 505 -8.72 -27.89 9.19
C SER A 505 -7.50 -27.38 9.95
N ASN A 506 -6.88 -28.21 10.78
CA ASN A 506 -5.60 -27.90 11.46
C ASN A 506 -4.37 -28.35 10.65
N GLN A 507 -4.55 -28.73 9.39
CA GLN A 507 -3.45 -29.03 8.47
C GLN A 507 -3.90 -28.69 7.05
N ALA A 508 -2.99 -28.09 6.27
CA ALA A 508 -3.22 -27.78 4.86
C ALA A 508 -1.97 -28.06 4.02
N GLN A 509 -2.15 -28.29 2.73
CA GLN A 509 -1.10 -28.46 1.74
C GLN A 509 -0.99 -27.20 0.86
N ASN A 510 0.11 -27.07 0.12
CA ASN A 510 0.26 -26.02 -0.87
C ASN A 510 -0.95 -25.96 -1.82
N GLY A 511 -1.53 -24.76 -1.98
CA GLY A 511 -2.69 -24.50 -2.83
C GLY A 511 -4.03 -24.86 -2.20
N GLU A 512 -4.07 -25.26 -0.93
CA GLU A 512 -5.31 -25.45 -0.17
C GLU A 512 -5.68 -24.20 0.61
N THR A 513 -6.99 -24.00 0.78
CA THR A 513 -7.57 -22.96 1.62
C THR A 513 -8.17 -23.55 2.89
N VAL A 514 -8.13 -22.79 3.98
CA VAL A 514 -8.72 -23.17 5.27
C VAL A 514 -9.59 -22.02 5.77
N ASP A 515 -10.86 -22.31 6.11
CA ASP A 515 -11.73 -21.31 6.70
C ASP A 515 -11.35 -21.09 8.18
N VAL A 516 -11.20 -19.84 8.55
CA VAL A 516 -10.99 -19.36 9.92
C VAL A 516 -12.31 -18.77 10.41
N GLN A 517 -13.08 -19.57 11.14
CA GLN A 517 -14.37 -19.15 11.67
C GLN A 517 -14.18 -18.29 12.91
N VAL A 518 -14.79 -17.11 12.90
CA VAL A 518 -14.86 -16.17 14.02
C VAL A 518 -16.30 -16.13 14.51
N THR A 519 -16.53 -16.33 15.80
CA THR A 519 -17.86 -16.34 16.39
C THR A 519 -17.90 -15.36 17.55
N THR A 520 -18.90 -14.47 17.54
CA THR A 520 -19.18 -13.53 18.62
C THR A 520 -20.47 -13.91 19.34
N THR A 521 -20.72 -13.32 20.48
CA THR A 521 -21.98 -13.38 21.23
C THR A 521 -22.47 -11.95 21.47
N GLU A 522 -23.73 -11.77 21.79
CA GLU A 522 -24.29 -10.47 22.14
C GLU A 522 -23.54 -9.78 23.31
N GLU A 523 -22.85 -10.58 24.16
CA GLU A 523 -22.03 -10.09 25.28
C GLU A 523 -20.56 -9.84 24.88
N THR A 524 -20.16 -10.09 23.61
CA THR A 524 -18.80 -9.86 23.16
C THR A 524 -18.52 -8.35 23.18
N ALA A 525 -17.46 -7.96 23.85
CA ALA A 525 -17.08 -6.56 23.93
C ALA A 525 -16.82 -6.02 22.53
N TRP A 526 -17.31 -4.83 22.24
CA TRP A 526 -16.97 -4.15 20.98
C TRP A 526 -15.52 -3.69 21.01
N GLY A 527 -14.91 -3.61 19.83
CA GLY A 527 -13.51 -3.21 19.66
C GLY A 527 -12.75 -4.11 18.72
N GLU A 528 -11.46 -3.93 18.71
CA GLU A 528 -10.52 -4.61 17.83
C GLU A 528 -10.07 -5.96 18.42
N TYR A 529 -10.05 -6.99 17.55
CA TYR A 529 -9.56 -8.33 17.85
C TYR A 529 -8.59 -8.77 16.77
N VAL A 530 -7.36 -9.08 17.16
CA VAL A 530 -6.35 -9.59 16.23
C VAL A 530 -6.45 -11.12 16.17
N ILE A 531 -6.78 -11.65 15.01
CA ILE A 531 -6.84 -13.09 14.75
C ILE A 531 -5.50 -13.52 14.16
N THR A 532 -4.77 -14.39 14.85
CA THR A 532 -3.47 -14.89 14.38
C THR A 532 -3.56 -16.38 14.05
N VAL A 533 -3.18 -16.75 12.84
CA VAL A 533 -2.99 -18.14 12.43
C VAL A 533 -1.49 -18.44 12.37
N SER A 534 -1.06 -19.43 13.17
CA SER A 534 0.32 -19.91 13.20
C SER A 534 0.43 -21.23 12.44
N GLY A 535 1.41 -21.29 11.54
CA GLY A 535 1.74 -22.50 10.79
C GLY A 535 3.11 -23.05 11.14
N SER A 536 3.27 -24.39 11.05
CA SER A 536 4.55 -25.09 11.20
C SER A 536 4.67 -26.17 10.14
N ASP A 537 5.79 -26.23 9.43
CA ASP A 537 6.06 -27.29 8.44
C ASP A 537 6.05 -28.69 9.09
N VAL A 538 5.25 -29.60 8.55
CA VAL A 538 5.02 -30.94 9.13
C VAL A 538 6.28 -31.82 9.03
N GLU A 539 7.10 -31.64 7.99
CA GLU A 539 8.25 -32.52 7.73
C GLU A 539 9.44 -32.19 8.65
N THR A 540 9.76 -30.92 8.82
CA THR A 540 10.93 -30.46 9.57
C THR A 540 10.57 -29.85 10.91
N GLY A 541 9.45 -29.11 10.98
CA GLY A 541 9.06 -28.28 12.13
C GLY A 541 9.98 -27.08 12.35
N GLU A 542 10.91 -26.83 11.40
CA GLU A 542 11.89 -25.74 11.51
C GLU A 542 11.35 -24.43 10.91
N ILE A 543 10.44 -24.52 9.91
CA ILE A 543 9.83 -23.35 9.30
C ILE A 543 8.52 -23.08 10.03
N THR A 544 8.45 -21.94 10.70
CA THR A 544 7.22 -21.43 11.35
C THR A 544 6.86 -20.09 10.77
N ARG A 545 5.56 -19.86 10.55
CA ARG A 545 5.01 -18.61 9.99
C ARG A 545 3.74 -18.25 10.74
N ASP A 546 3.55 -16.97 10.99
CA ASP A 546 2.32 -16.39 11.53
C ASP A 546 1.73 -15.42 10.52
N VAL A 547 0.39 -15.39 10.44
CA VAL A 547 -0.36 -14.38 9.68
C VAL A 547 -1.52 -13.91 10.53
N SER A 548 -1.81 -12.61 10.48
CA SER A 548 -2.86 -12.01 11.29
C SER A 548 -3.86 -11.22 10.45
N ALA A 549 -5.09 -11.13 10.94
CA ALA A 549 -6.14 -10.27 10.43
C ALA A 549 -6.86 -9.61 11.62
N THR A 550 -7.38 -8.42 11.38
CA THR A 550 -8.15 -7.67 12.39
C THR A 550 -9.63 -7.88 12.19
N VAL A 551 -10.34 -8.20 13.25
CA VAL A 551 -11.81 -8.23 13.28
C VAL A 551 -12.30 -7.14 14.23
N TYR A 552 -13.03 -6.18 13.69
CA TYR A 552 -13.68 -5.12 14.45
C TYR A 552 -15.09 -5.59 14.85
N VAL A 553 -15.32 -5.80 16.13
CA VAL A 553 -16.64 -6.13 16.66
C VAL A 553 -17.38 -4.83 16.96
N LEU A 554 -18.45 -4.60 16.21
CA LEU A 554 -19.34 -3.44 16.38
C LEU A 554 -20.44 -3.78 17.39
N PRO A 555 -20.96 -2.81 18.13
CA PRO A 555 -22.09 -3.04 19.01
C PRO A 555 -23.38 -3.35 18.22
N GLN A 556 -24.31 -4.07 18.84
CA GLN A 556 -25.64 -4.23 18.27
C GLN A 556 -26.39 -2.90 18.25
N GLY A 557 -27.27 -2.72 17.26
CA GLY A 557 -28.11 -1.53 17.14
C GLY A 557 -27.37 -0.30 16.63
N LEU A 558 -26.15 -0.45 16.07
CA LEU A 558 -25.44 0.66 15.44
C LEU A 558 -26.24 1.17 14.23
N SER A 559 -26.53 2.47 14.22
CA SER A 559 -27.28 3.16 13.17
C SER A 559 -26.63 4.48 12.80
N ASP A 560 -26.76 4.89 11.53
CA ASP A 560 -26.23 6.15 11.03
C ASP A 560 -27.32 7.23 11.07
N PHE A 561 -27.00 8.35 11.71
CA PHE A 561 -27.84 9.54 11.86
C PHE A 561 -27.28 10.67 11.02
N TYR A 562 -27.96 11.04 9.94
CA TYR A 562 -27.53 12.09 9.01
C TYR A 562 -28.22 13.43 9.27
N TYR A 563 -27.43 14.49 9.37
CA TYR A 563 -27.87 15.86 9.54
C TYR A 563 -27.15 16.79 8.56
N GLU A 564 -27.84 17.83 8.08
CA GLU A 564 -27.30 18.81 7.14
C GLU A 564 -27.71 20.23 7.51
N ASP A 565 -26.80 21.18 7.37
CA ASP A 565 -27.07 22.64 7.43
C ASP A 565 -26.53 23.32 6.18
N VAL A 566 -27.39 24.06 5.47
CA VAL A 566 -27.09 24.78 4.23
C VAL A 566 -27.14 26.29 4.45
N PRO A 567 -26.16 26.86 5.18
CA PRO A 567 -26.19 28.25 5.63
C PRO A 567 -26.01 29.25 4.49
N ASN A 568 -25.25 28.93 3.45
CA ASN A 568 -24.78 29.86 2.43
C ASN A 568 -24.30 31.19 3.07
N ALA A 569 -23.43 31.08 4.09
CA ALA A 569 -23.04 32.19 4.96
C ALA A 569 -21.57 32.59 4.71
N GLY A 570 -21.32 33.89 4.65
CA GLY A 570 -19.96 34.44 4.49
C GLY A 570 -19.08 34.15 5.71
N ILE A 571 -17.85 33.72 5.48
CA ILE A 571 -16.80 33.57 6.49
C ILE A 571 -16.15 34.94 6.70
N PRO A 572 -16.01 35.41 7.95
CA PRO A 572 -15.37 36.71 8.26
C PRO A 572 -13.87 36.67 7.87
N ASP A 573 -13.42 37.66 7.07
CA ASP A 573 -12.03 37.85 6.64
C ASP A 573 -11.13 38.30 7.83
N ASP A 574 -9.96 37.67 8.01
CA ASP A 574 -8.96 37.92 9.07
C ASP A 574 -9.57 37.90 10.49
N ASP A 575 -10.49 36.96 10.73
CA ASP A 575 -11.16 36.82 12.04
C ASP A 575 -11.01 35.39 12.58
N SER A 576 -10.12 35.22 13.57
CA SER A 576 -9.87 33.92 14.23
C SER A 576 -11.07 33.41 15.05
N ASN A 577 -12.14 34.20 15.28
CA ASN A 577 -13.38 33.69 15.89
C ASN A 577 -14.25 32.98 14.85
N GLY A 578 -14.13 33.33 13.58
CA GLY A 578 -14.76 32.70 12.47
C GLY A 578 -16.29 32.70 12.43
N LEU A 579 -16.85 31.85 11.60
CA LEU A 579 -18.28 31.56 11.46
C LEU A 579 -18.61 30.26 12.20
N SER A 580 -19.45 30.31 13.22
CA SER A 580 -19.97 29.13 13.92
C SER A 580 -21.35 28.72 13.37
N ARG A 581 -21.56 27.42 13.12
CA ARG A 581 -22.83 26.83 12.73
C ARG A 581 -23.13 25.65 13.63
N VAL A 582 -24.41 25.42 13.93
CA VAL A 582 -24.87 24.39 14.87
C VAL A 582 -25.84 23.46 14.17
N ILE A 583 -25.63 22.16 14.30
CA ILE A 583 -26.60 21.11 14.08
C ILE A 583 -27.05 20.61 15.46
N ASN A 584 -28.33 20.64 15.75
CA ASN A 584 -28.90 20.06 16.96
C ASN A 584 -29.33 18.61 16.68
N VAL A 585 -28.78 17.67 17.42
CA VAL A 585 -29.07 16.25 17.36
C VAL A 585 -30.07 15.94 18.49
N PRO A 586 -31.30 15.55 18.18
CA PRO A 586 -32.33 15.31 19.23
C PRO A 586 -32.31 13.87 19.75
N GLU A 587 -31.77 12.91 19.02
CA GLU A 587 -31.73 11.49 19.38
C GLU A 587 -30.73 11.29 20.54
N THR A 588 -30.98 10.25 21.36
CA THR A 588 -30.12 9.84 22.47
C THR A 588 -29.29 8.63 22.05
N GLY A 589 -28.03 8.58 22.42
CA GLY A 589 -27.19 7.45 22.08
C GLY A 589 -25.70 7.72 22.27
N VAL A 590 -24.91 6.67 22.18
CA VAL A 590 -23.46 6.72 22.31
C VAL A 590 -22.82 6.72 20.93
N VAL A 591 -21.94 7.67 20.64
CA VAL A 591 -21.23 7.82 19.37
C VAL A 591 -20.14 6.74 19.23
N PHE A 592 -20.04 6.13 18.07
CA PHE A 592 -19.02 5.17 17.66
C PHE A 592 -18.24 5.62 16.42
N GLY A 593 -18.68 6.68 15.77
CA GLY A 593 -17.98 7.30 14.64
C GLY A 593 -18.70 8.58 14.21
N ALA A 594 -17.97 9.51 13.65
CA ALA A 594 -18.54 10.70 13.06
C ALA A 594 -17.93 10.95 11.68
N GLU A 595 -18.77 11.23 10.68
CA GLU A 595 -18.32 11.72 9.38
C GLU A 595 -18.81 13.16 9.21
N VAL A 596 -17.88 14.06 8.85
CA VAL A 596 -18.15 15.49 8.69
C VAL A 596 -17.77 15.91 7.28
N SER A 597 -18.74 16.45 6.55
CA SER A 597 -18.48 17.01 5.21
C SER A 597 -18.71 18.51 5.20
N VAL A 598 -17.85 19.24 4.47
CA VAL A 598 -18.01 20.67 4.23
C VAL A 598 -17.90 21.00 2.74
N ASP A 599 -18.63 22.02 2.31
CA ASP A 599 -18.48 22.70 1.02
C ASP A 599 -18.29 24.19 1.28
N ILE A 600 -17.03 24.63 1.12
CA ILE A 600 -16.62 26.03 1.36
C ILE A 600 -16.01 26.57 0.07
N THR A 601 -16.61 27.66 -0.45
CA THR A 601 -16.00 28.45 -1.51
C THR A 601 -15.07 29.49 -0.88
N HIS A 602 -13.78 29.46 -1.22
CA HIS A 602 -12.77 30.41 -0.73
C HIS A 602 -11.68 30.62 -1.77
N THR A 603 -11.06 31.80 -1.83
CA THR A 603 -10.00 32.09 -2.81
C THR A 603 -8.60 31.72 -2.33
N TRP A 604 -8.45 31.23 -1.09
CA TRP A 604 -7.19 30.75 -0.51
C TRP A 604 -7.45 29.83 0.68
N ARG A 605 -7.65 28.54 0.43
CA ARG A 605 -8.04 27.58 1.49
C ARG A 605 -6.97 27.43 2.60
N GLY A 606 -5.71 27.79 2.31
CA GLY A 606 -4.62 27.79 3.28
C GLY A 606 -4.75 28.82 4.40
N ASP A 607 -5.78 29.69 4.37
CA ASP A 607 -6.08 30.65 5.44
C ASP A 607 -7.15 30.11 6.41
N LEU A 608 -7.83 29.02 6.02
CA LEU A 608 -8.94 28.43 6.76
C LEU A 608 -8.49 27.49 7.88
N ILE A 609 -9.17 27.61 9.04
CA ILE A 609 -9.18 26.57 10.08
C ILE A 609 -10.62 26.12 10.27
N VAL A 610 -10.88 24.82 10.22
CA VAL A 610 -12.18 24.19 10.42
C VAL A 610 -12.12 23.30 11.64
N THR A 611 -13.03 23.49 12.60
CA THR A 611 -13.14 22.68 13.81
C THR A 611 -14.57 22.22 14.04
N LEU A 612 -14.74 21.01 14.57
CA LEU A 612 -16.02 20.50 15.08
C LEU A 612 -15.93 20.36 16.60
N THR A 613 -16.98 20.78 17.30
CA THR A 613 -17.10 20.64 18.75
C THR A 613 -18.38 19.87 19.08
N SER A 614 -18.28 18.82 19.88
CA SER A 614 -19.37 17.99 20.35
C SER A 614 -20.21 18.71 21.43
N PRO A 615 -21.43 18.20 21.77
CA PRO A 615 -22.22 18.72 22.88
C PRO A 615 -21.49 18.67 24.23
N GLU A 616 -20.60 17.70 24.46
CA GLU A 616 -19.78 17.57 25.69
C GLU A 616 -18.62 18.57 25.73
N GLY A 617 -18.29 19.20 24.60
CA GLY A 617 -17.27 20.24 24.48
C GLY A 617 -15.92 19.76 23.98
N THR A 618 -15.82 18.49 23.56
CA THR A 618 -14.64 17.96 22.86
C THR A 618 -14.55 18.61 21.48
N THR A 619 -13.34 19.05 21.09
CA THR A 619 -13.12 19.75 19.81
C THR A 619 -12.09 19.01 18.98
N GLN A 620 -12.43 18.74 17.72
CA GLN A 620 -11.57 18.18 16.69
C GLN A 620 -11.28 19.23 15.61
N THR A 621 -10.01 19.42 15.30
CA THR A 621 -9.61 20.22 14.12
C THR A 621 -9.67 19.34 12.87
N LEU A 622 -10.50 19.73 11.91
CA LEU A 622 -10.71 19.02 10.64
C LEU A 622 -9.80 19.55 9.54
N HIS A 623 -9.51 20.85 9.57
CA HIS A 623 -8.62 21.52 8.63
C HIS A 623 -7.84 22.61 9.35
N ASP A 624 -6.51 22.67 9.16
CA ASP A 624 -5.62 23.69 9.72
C ASP A 624 -4.68 24.21 8.63
N ARG A 625 -5.15 25.23 7.89
CA ARG A 625 -4.36 26.01 6.94
C ARG A 625 -3.63 25.17 5.87
N ALA A 626 -4.14 23.99 5.54
CA ALA A 626 -3.58 23.12 4.53
C ALA A 626 -3.99 23.56 3.11
N GLY A 627 -3.14 23.27 2.11
CA GLY A 627 -3.45 23.51 0.70
C GLY A 627 -2.96 24.85 0.16
N SER A 628 -2.31 25.70 0.98
CA SER A 628 -1.66 26.93 0.51
C SER A 628 -2.60 27.81 -0.36
N SER A 629 -2.21 28.14 -1.59
CA SER A 629 -2.95 29.02 -2.52
C SER A 629 -4.03 28.31 -3.35
N GLU A 630 -4.48 27.13 -2.97
CA GLU A 630 -5.59 26.46 -3.64
C GLU A 630 -6.92 27.13 -3.27
N ASP A 631 -7.85 27.18 -4.23
CA ASP A 631 -9.21 27.69 -4.03
C ASP A 631 -10.09 26.56 -3.46
N ASP A 632 -11.17 26.96 -2.80
CA ASP A 632 -12.25 26.10 -2.28
C ASP A 632 -11.81 24.94 -1.36
N LEU A 633 -12.63 24.60 -0.38
CA LEU A 633 -12.46 23.46 0.49
C LEU A 633 -13.73 22.61 0.44
N VAL A 634 -13.70 21.53 -0.36
CA VAL A 634 -14.74 20.52 -0.40
C VAL A 634 -14.10 19.23 0.11
N ALA A 635 -14.48 18.81 1.30
CA ALA A 635 -13.83 17.70 1.99
C ALA A 635 -14.79 16.96 2.92
N THR A 636 -14.48 15.69 3.15
CA THR A 636 -15.13 14.81 4.12
C THR A 636 -14.07 14.20 5.02
N TRP A 637 -14.32 14.17 6.33
CA TRP A 637 -13.44 13.58 7.33
C TRP A 637 -14.21 12.57 8.18
N THR A 638 -13.62 11.40 8.39
CA THR A 638 -14.04 10.46 9.44
C THR A 638 -13.30 10.81 10.73
N VAL A 639 -14.02 10.84 11.84
CA VAL A 639 -13.53 11.35 13.12
C VAL A 639 -13.93 10.42 14.24
N ASP A 640 -12.95 9.86 14.95
CA ASP A 640 -13.14 8.95 16.09
C ASP A 640 -12.99 9.63 17.45
N THR A 641 -12.61 10.91 17.47
CA THR A 641 -12.35 11.69 18.71
C THR A 641 -13.57 11.76 19.63
N PHE A 642 -14.78 11.58 19.11
CA PHE A 642 -16.05 11.67 19.82
C PHE A 642 -16.59 10.30 20.27
N ASN A 643 -15.86 9.21 19.99
CA ASN A 643 -16.31 7.86 20.35
C ASN A 643 -16.51 7.73 21.86
N GLY A 644 -17.67 7.19 22.24
CA GLY A 644 -18.07 7.04 23.63
C GLY A 644 -18.78 8.25 24.25
N GLU A 645 -18.97 9.36 23.51
CA GLU A 645 -19.73 10.53 23.97
C GLU A 645 -21.22 10.38 23.67
N ASP A 646 -22.08 11.09 24.42
CA ASP A 646 -23.51 11.20 24.14
C ASP A 646 -23.71 12.05 22.87
N MET A 647 -24.43 11.49 21.89
CA MET A 647 -24.70 12.18 20.63
C MET A 647 -25.66 13.37 20.76
N THR A 648 -26.46 13.42 21.84
CA THR A 648 -27.56 14.37 22.02
C THR A 648 -27.08 15.79 22.23
N GLY A 649 -27.59 16.73 21.45
CA GLY A 649 -27.35 18.16 21.69
C GLY A 649 -26.78 18.93 20.51
N ASP A 650 -26.08 20.01 20.81
CA ASP A 650 -25.60 20.97 19.83
C ASP A 650 -24.17 20.65 19.36
N TRP A 651 -24.06 20.15 18.16
CA TRP A 651 -22.78 19.97 17.44
C TRP A 651 -22.41 21.27 16.72
N THR A 652 -21.24 21.81 16.97
CA THR A 652 -20.83 23.13 16.48
C THR A 652 -19.67 23.03 15.52
N LEU A 653 -19.89 23.33 14.23
CA LEU A 653 -18.83 23.58 13.27
C LEU A 653 -18.38 25.04 13.37
N ASN A 654 -17.07 25.28 13.44
CA ASN A 654 -16.49 26.63 13.32
C ASN A 654 -15.53 26.69 12.14
N VAL A 655 -15.68 27.70 11.30
CA VAL A 655 -14.80 27.98 10.16
C VAL A 655 -14.24 29.39 10.32
N SER A 656 -12.92 29.50 10.55
CA SER A 656 -12.23 30.78 10.66
C SER A 656 -11.26 30.99 9.49
N ASP A 657 -11.21 32.26 9.03
CA ASP A 657 -10.21 32.75 8.08
C ASP A 657 -9.17 33.55 8.86
N ASN A 658 -7.91 33.15 8.77
CA ASN A 658 -6.82 33.62 9.61
C ASN A 658 -5.77 34.45 8.85
N ALA A 659 -6.13 34.99 7.66
CA ALA A 659 -5.32 35.92 6.91
C ALA A 659 -6.22 36.89 6.12
N GLY A 660 -5.75 38.09 5.87
CA GLY A 660 -6.56 39.16 5.25
C GLY A 660 -6.39 39.24 3.74
N ALA A 661 -7.45 39.67 3.08
CA ALA A 661 -7.62 39.99 1.66
C ALA A 661 -8.40 38.94 0.82
N ASP A 662 -8.65 37.79 1.35
CA ASP A 662 -9.46 36.75 0.72
C ASP A 662 -10.83 36.62 1.41
N THR A 663 -11.83 36.06 0.76
CA THR A 663 -13.17 35.92 1.33
C THR A 663 -13.80 34.62 0.91
N GLY A 664 -14.55 34.00 1.80
CA GLY A 664 -15.20 32.72 1.58
C GLY A 664 -16.65 32.67 2.02
N THR A 665 -17.28 31.57 1.65
CA THR A 665 -18.67 31.22 1.99
C THR A 665 -18.74 29.76 2.36
N LEU A 666 -19.27 29.44 3.53
CA LEU A 666 -19.70 28.09 3.88
C LEU A 666 -21.05 27.84 3.16
N ASN A 667 -21.01 27.02 2.11
CA ASN A 667 -22.17 26.68 1.30
C ASN A 667 -23.08 25.70 2.06
N ASN A 668 -22.52 24.56 2.49
CA ASN A 668 -23.18 23.60 3.35
C ASN A 668 -22.15 22.84 4.23
N TRP A 669 -22.65 22.14 5.21
CA TRP A 669 -21.94 21.10 5.93
C TRP A 669 -22.91 20.04 6.41
N SER A 670 -22.43 18.81 6.56
CA SER A 670 -23.20 17.69 7.09
C SER A 670 -22.43 16.93 8.15
N LEU A 671 -23.18 16.29 9.03
CA LEU A 671 -22.70 15.44 10.10
C LEU A 671 -23.47 14.12 10.01
N THR A 672 -22.73 13.02 9.87
CA THR A 672 -23.26 11.67 10.06
C THR A 672 -22.67 11.13 11.35
N LEU A 673 -23.50 10.68 12.27
CA LEU A 673 -23.09 10.01 13.51
C LEU A 673 -23.47 8.55 13.43
N SER A 674 -22.48 7.67 13.50
CA SER A 674 -22.73 6.25 13.75
C SER A 674 -22.84 6.05 15.26
N ALA A 675 -24.03 5.68 15.75
CA ALA A 675 -24.29 5.61 17.18
C ALA A 675 -25.23 4.44 17.53
N VAL A 676 -25.15 3.98 18.78
CA VAL A 676 -26.12 3.05 19.37
C VAL A 676 -27.12 3.87 20.16
N GLU A 677 -28.39 3.82 19.80
CA GLU A 677 -29.46 4.47 20.57
C GLU A 677 -29.52 3.91 21.99
N GLU A 678 -29.58 4.78 22.98
CA GLU A 678 -29.90 4.37 24.34
C GLU A 678 -31.43 4.07 24.42
N ASP A 679 -31.78 2.89 24.94
CA ASP A 679 -33.18 2.52 25.25
C ASP A 679 -33.80 3.60 26.16
N ASP A 680 -34.70 4.38 25.61
CA ASP A 680 -35.47 5.42 26.33
C ASP A 680 -36.58 4.84 27.20
N GLY A 681 -36.69 3.48 27.27
CA GLY A 681 -37.68 2.73 28.03
C GLY A 681 -39.11 2.85 27.46
N LEU A 682 -39.24 3.32 26.20
CA LEU A 682 -40.45 3.22 25.42
C LEU A 682 -40.46 1.88 24.64
N PRO A 683 -41.66 1.30 24.37
CA PRO A 683 -41.74 0.08 23.57
C PRO A 683 -41.17 0.30 22.15
N ASP A 684 -40.20 -0.53 21.72
CA ASP A 684 -39.73 -0.57 20.35
C ASP A 684 -40.68 -1.32 19.43
N ALA A 685 -40.72 -0.99 18.15
CA ALA A 685 -41.44 -1.79 17.16
C ALA A 685 -40.59 -2.98 16.73
N PRO A 686 -41.20 -4.18 16.51
CA PRO A 686 -40.45 -5.34 16.04
C PRO A 686 -39.88 -5.08 14.63
N ILE A 687 -38.80 -5.78 14.28
CA ILE A 687 -38.21 -5.79 12.94
C ILE A 687 -38.58 -7.10 12.27
N ALA A 688 -39.36 -7.06 11.18
CA ALA A 688 -39.79 -8.22 10.43
C ALA A 688 -38.67 -8.78 9.52
N GLY A 689 -38.42 -10.10 9.60
CA GLY A 689 -37.47 -10.80 8.75
C GLY A 689 -37.83 -12.25 8.54
N PHE A 690 -37.51 -12.84 7.37
CA PHE A 690 -37.68 -14.28 7.16
C PHE A 690 -36.76 -14.82 6.06
N GLU A 691 -36.49 -16.11 6.11
CA GLU A 691 -35.88 -16.91 5.07
C GLU A 691 -36.86 -17.88 4.45
N ALA A 692 -36.70 -18.22 3.16
CA ALA A 692 -37.49 -19.16 2.43
C ALA A 692 -36.66 -20.28 1.81
N SER A 693 -36.95 -21.52 2.11
CA SER A 693 -36.35 -22.70 1.48
C SER A 693 -37.39 -23.37 0.57
N VAL A 694 -37.12 -23.44 -0.73
CA VAL A 694 -38.00 -23.93 -1.78
C VAL A 694 -37.67 -25.38 -2.13
N GLU A 695 -38.69 -26.28 -2.10
CA GLU A 695 -38.59 -27.65 -2.63
C GLU A 695 -39.81 -27.88 -3.54
N ASP A 696 -39.59 -27.82 -4.85
CA ASP A 696 -40.62 -27.82 -5.89
C ASP A 696 -41.70 -26.70 -5.64
N LEU A 697 -42.93 -27.07 -5.46
CA LEU A 697 -44.01 -26.13 -5.17
C LEU A 697 -44.20 -25.89 -3.66
N THR A 698 -43.38 -26.49 -2.81
CA THR A 698 -43.45 -26.35 -1.35
C THR A 698 -42.35 -25.46 -0.83
N VAL A 699 -42.71 -24.51 0.00
CA VAL A 699 -41.77 -23.57 0.62
C VAL A 699 -41.88 -23.70 2.14
N SER A 700 -40.72 -23.83 2.77
CA SER A 700 -40.57 -23.76 4.22
C SER A 700 -40.06 -22.35 4.57
N PHE A 701 -40.81 -21.62 5.35
CA PHE A 701 -40.45 -20.29 5.80
C PHE A 701 -39.88 -20.35 7.22
N THR A 702 -38.75 -19.70 7.44
CA THR A 702 -38.15 -19.54 8.76
C THR A 702 -38.22 -18.06 9.13
N ASN A 703 -38.89 -17.75 10.20
CA ASN A 703 -38.96 -16.41 10.75
C ASN A 703 -37.62 -16.01 11.39
N THR A 704 -37.11 -14.86 11.02
CA THR A 704 -35.91 -14.25 11.58
C THR A 704 -36.14 -12.86 12.18
N SER A 705 -37.42 -12.56 12.44
CA SER A 705 -37.82 -11.28 13.06
C SER A 705 -37.25 -11.15 14.47
N SER A 706 -36.88 -9.95 14.83
CA SER A 706 -36.35 -9.57 16.14
C SER A 706 -37.16 -8.42 16.75
N ASP A 707 -37.05 -8.27 18.03
CA ASP A 707 -37.61 -7.19 18.81
C ASP A 707 -36.66 -6.88 19.96
N ASN A 708 -36.31 -5.60 20.14
CA ASN A 708 -35.35 -5.18 21.15
C ASN A 708 -35.85 -5.38 22.57
N ASP A 709 -37.17 -5.22 22.75
CA ASP A 709 -37.88 -5.52 24.02
C ASP A 709 -38.15 -7.01 24.20
N GLY A 710 -38.02 -7.82 23.14
CA GLY A 710 -38.15 -9.26 23.14
C GLY A 710 -39.59 -9.78 23.26
N ASP A 711 -40.62 -9.00 22.92
CA ASP A 711 -41.99 -9.25 23.20
C ASP A 711 -42.89 -9.46 21.97
N ILE A 712 -42.37 -9.99 20.83
CA ILE A 712 -43.17 -10.35 19.65
C ILE A 712 -44.35 -11.26 20.06
N GLU A 713 -45.60 -10.79 19.84
CA GLU A 713 -46.81 -11.50 20.21
C GLU A 713 -47.45 -12.28 19.06
N SER A 714 -47.33 -11.80 17.81
CA SER A 714 -48.04 -12.44 16.70
C SER A 714 -47.32 -12.27 15.33
N TYR A 715 -47.63 -13.26 14.45
CA TYR A 715 -47.17 -13.33 13.08
C TYR A 715 -48.34 -13.41 12.13
N PHE A 716 -48.27 -12.72 10.97
CA PHE A 716 -49.27 -12.80 9.91
C PHE A 716 -48.57 -12.88 8.54
N TRP A 717 -48.75 -14.01 7.88
CA TRP A 717 -48.16 -14.29 6.57
C TRP A 717 -49.25 -14.17 5.48
N GLU A 718 -48.89 -13.55 4.35
CA GLU A 718 -49.60 -13.55 3.09
C GLU A 718 -48.70 -14.15 2.01
N PHE A 719 -49.07 -15.28 1.39
CA PHE A 719 -48.23 -16.03 0.48
C PHE A 719 -48.30 -15.56 -0.97
N GLY A 720 -48.91 -14.42 -1.28
CA GLY A 720 -48.96 -13.83 -2.60
C GLY A 720 -50.00 -14.44 -3.55
N ASP A 721 -50.64 -15.55 -3.20
CA ASP A 721 -51.76 -16.19 -3.93
C ASP A 721 -53.11 -15.98 -3.27
N GLY A 722 -53.15 -15.21 -2.20
CA GLY A 722 -54.35 -14.92 -1.39
C GLY A 722 -54.51 -15.81 -0.18
N SER A 723 -53.62 -16.77 0.03
CA SER A 723 -53.59 -17.62 1.22
C SER A 723 -52.77 -16.95 2.34
N THR A 724 -53.08 -17.30 3.60
CA THR A 724 -52.48 -16.69 4.77
C THR A 724 -52.12 -17.71 5.84
N SER A 725 -51.21 -17.39 6.76
CA SER A 725 -50.90 -18.16 7.97
C SER A 725 -50.58 -17.24 9.15
N THR A 726 -50.72 -17.78 10.37
CA THR A 726 -50.31 -17.13 11.63
C THR A 726 -49.31 -17.98 12.42
N GLU A 727 -48.75 -19.00 11.80
CA GLU A 727 -47.68 -19.80 12.40
C GLU A 727 -46.34 -19.04 12.35
N ALA A 728 -45.49 -19.20 13.36
CA ALA A 728 -44.20 -18.52 13.37
C ALA A 728 -43.30 -18.96 12.20
N ASN A 729 -43.28 -20.26 11.85
CA ASN A 729 -42.52 -20.85 10.77
C ASN A 729 -43.45 -21.73 9.90
N PRO A 730 -44.23 -21.17 8.97
CA PRO A 730 -45.16 -21.96 8.17
C PRO A 730 -44.44 -22.73 7.05
N VAL A 731 -45.05 -23.88 6.68
CA VAL A 731 -44.73 -24.59 5.46
C VAL A 731 -45.91 -24.46 4.52
N TYR A 732 -45.72 -23.94 3.31
CA TYR A 732 -46.76 -23.67 2.37
C TYR A 732 -46.52 -24.32 1.01
N ALA A 733 -47.57 -24.99 0.43
CA ALA A 733 -47.46 -25.60 -0.90
C ALA A 733 -48.34 -24.81 -1.90
N TYR A 734 -47.68 -24.24 -2.91
CA TYR A 734 -48.37 -23.52 -4.00
C TYR A 734 -49.01 -24.50 -4.97
N SER A 735 -50.12 -24.10 -5.59
CA SER A 735 -50.85 -24.94 -6.54
C SER A 735 -50.34 -24.90 -7.97
N GLU A 736 -49.53 -23.88 -8.33
CA GLU A 736 -48.97 -23.64 -9.64
C GLU A 736 -47.54 -23.08 -9.51
N GLU A 737 -46.71 -23.30 -10.55
CA GLU A 737 -45.41 -22.67 -10.65
C GLU A 737 -45.55 -21.15 -10.79
N GLY A 738 -44.64 -20.39 -10.22
CA GLY A 738 -44.70 -18.93 -10.31
C GLY A 738 -43.75 -18.24 -9.35
N THR A 739 -43.77 -16.91 -9.44
CA THR A 739 -43.11 -16.05 -8.45
C THR A 739 -44.22 -15.35 -7.65
N TYR A 740 -44.11 -15.48 -6.36
CA TYR A 740 -45.10 -14.97 -5.40
C TYR A 740 -44.44 -13.98 -4.47
N ASP A 741 -45.09 -12.84 -4.25
CA ASP A 741 -44.61 -11.85 -3.27
C ASP A 741 -45.21 -12.24 -1.89
N VAL A 742 -44.31 -12.78 -1.06
CA VAL A 742 -44.67 -13.25 0.30
C VAL A 742 -44.42 -12.13 1.28
N THR A 743 -45.40 -11.85 2.11
CA THR A 743 -45.33 -10.77 3.11
C THR A 743 -45.50 -11.37 4.50
N LEU A 744 -44.60 -10.99 5.41
CA LEU A 744 -44.67 -11.25 6.84
C LEU A 744 -44.91 -9.94 7.57
N THR A 745 -45.94 -9.89 8.39
CA THR A 745 -46.19 -8.84 9.38
C THR A 745 -45.99 -9.42 10.76
N VAL A 746 -45.16 -8.79 11.58
CA VAL A 746 -44.99 -9.13 13.01
C VAL A 746 -45.54 -8.02 13.87
N THR A 747 -46.09 -8.37 15.03
CA THR A 747 -46.69 -7.41 15.98
C THR A 747 -46.27 -7.80 17.38
N ASP A 748 -45.85 -6.81 18.17
CA ASP A 748 -45.47 -6.95 19.57
C ASP A 748 -46.66 -6.92 20.56
N ALA A 749 -46.35 -7.01 21.86
CA ALA A 749 -47.35 -6.95 22.93
C ALA A 749 -47.92 -5.54 23.16
N THR A 750 -47.30 -4.50 22.59
CA THR A 750 -47.74 -3.10 22.67
C THR A 750 -48.54 -2.64 21.44
N GLU A 751 -48.83 -3.55 20.50
CA GLU A 751 -49.55 -3.33 19.23
C GLU A 751 -48.71 -2.55 18.17
N LEU A 752 -47.41 -2.38 18.33
CA LEU A 752 -46.52 -1.92 17.28
C LEU A 752 -46.26 -3.05 16.29
N SER A 753 -46.01 -2.75 15.01
CA SER A 753 -45.81 -3.79 14.00
C SER A 753 -44.91 -3.33 12.87
N ASP A 754 -44.16 -4.30 12.29
CA ASP A 754 -43.39 -4.14 11.10
C ASP A 754 -43.71 -5.21 10.04
N THR A 755 -43.38 -4.93 8.77
CA THR A 755 -43.79 -5.77 7.63
C THR A 755 -42.66 -5.88 6.60
N VAL A 756 -42.27 -7.10 6.22
CA VAL A 756 -41.29 -7.39 5.17
C VAL A 756 -41.93 -8.16 4.02
N THR A 757 -41.57 -7.85 2.78
CA THR A 757 -42.04 -8.57 1.58
C THR A 757 -40.86 -9.07 0.77
N GLN A 758 -40.83 -10.36 0.41
CA GLN A 758 -39.84 -10.98 -0.45
C GLN A 758 -40.50 -11.76 -1.58
N SER A 759 -39.91 -11.76 -2.78
CA SER A 759 -40.40 -12.56 -3.91
C SER A 759 -39.84 -13.97 -3.84
N VAL A 760 -40.67 -14.97 -3.79
CA VAL A 760 -40.32 -16.40 -3.76
C VAL A 760 -40.74 -17.05 -5.07
N THR A 761 -39.81 -17.72 -5.75
CA THR A 761 -40.09 -18.44 -7.01
C THR A 761 -40.13 -19.93 -6.76
N VAL A 762 -41.24 -20.58 -7.14
CA VAL A 762 -41.45 -22.02 -7.07
C VAL A 762 -41.56 -22.61 -8.49
N SER A 763 -40.88 -23.72 -8.72
CA SER A 763 -40.92 -24.44 -10.00
C SER A 763 -40.76 -25.93 -9.75
N LEU A 764 -41.32 -26.74 -10.61
CA LEU A 764 -41.10 -28.18 -10.57
C LEU A 764 -39.73 -28.52 -11.09
N THR A 765 -39.11 -29.51 -10.48
CA THR A 765 -37.79 -29.99 -10.93
C THR A 765 -37.99 -30.86 -12.18
N ASP A 766 -37.42 -30.46 -13.32
CA ASP A 766 -37.45 -31.24 -14.57
C ASP A 766 -36.69 -32.54 -14.41
N ILE A 767 -37.35 -33.67 -14.71
CA ILE A 767 -36.68 -34.97 -14.84
C ILE A 767 -35.88 -34.98 -16.16
N GLU A 768 -34.62 -35.39 -16.13
CA GLU A 768 -33.77 -35.60 -17.31
C GLU A 768 -33.53 -37.10 -17.46
N LEU A 769 -34.06 -37.72 -18.56
CA LEU A 769 -33.93 -39.12 -18.85
C LEU A 769 -32.93 -39.34 -20.02
N ASP A 770 -31.90 -40.17 -19.79
CA ASP A 770 -30.89 -40.53 -20.81
C ASP A 770 -30.70 -42.04 -20.97
N VAL A 771 -30.24 -42.44 -22.16
CA VAL A 771 -29.91 -43.83 -22.47
C VAL A 771 -28.43 -44.08 -22.34
N TYR A 772 -28.00 -44.68 -21.26
CA TYR A 772 -26.60 -45.02 -21.06
C TYR A 772 -26.08 -46.06 -22.05
N ARG A 773 -26.91 -47.09 -22.43
CA ARG A 773 -26.57 -48.15 -23.31
C ARG A 773 -27.80 -48.87 -23.84
N SER A 774 -27.83 -49.17 -25.17
CA SER A 774 -28.81 -50.07 -25.78
C SER A 774 -28.13 -51.18 -26.62
N ARG A 775 -28.73 -52.34 -26.68
CA ARG A 775 -28.30 -53.39 -27.64
C ARG A 775 -29.41 -54.45 -27.85
N LEU A 776 -29.56 -54.85 -29.09
CA LEU A 776 -30.37 -56.01 -29.47
C LEU A 776 -29.51 -57.29 -29.50
N LEU A 777 -29.94 -58.33 -28.79
CA LEU A 777 -29.26 -59.63 -28.80
C LEU A 777 -29.73 -60.45 -29.98
N ARG A 778 -28.90 -61.44 -30.45
CA ARG A 778 -29.24 -62.39 -31.52
C ARG A 778 -30.47 -63.23 -31.22
N SER A 779 -30.92 -63.31 -30.00
CA SER A 779 -32.17 -64.00 -29.59
C SER A 779 -33.45 -63.16 -29.84
N GLY A 780 -33.33 -61.93 -30.35
CA GLY A 780 -34.46 -61.00 -30.46
C GLY A 780 -34.80 -60.27 -29.16
N THR A 781 -33.98 -60.38 -28.12
CA THR A 781 -34.18 -59.67 -26.85
C THR A 781 -33.41 -58.33 -26.83
N ALA A 782 -34.05 -57.25 -26.55
CA ALA A 782 -33.45 -55.93 -26.28
C ALA A 782 -33.07 -55.78 -24.83
N LEU A 783 -31.92 -55.12 -24.62
CA LEU A 783 -31.47 -54.64 -23.31
C LEU A 783 -31.21 -53.13 -23.40
N VAL A 784 -31.88 -52.36 -22.53
CA VAL A 784 -31.72 -50.90 -22.45
C VAL A 784 -31.37 -50.51 -21.02
N ASP A 785 -30.24 -49.83 -20.86
CA ASP A 785 -29.82 -49.25 -19.58
C ASP A 785 -30.15 -47.74 -19.60
N LEU A 786 -31.03 -47.34 -18.75
CA LEU A 786 -31.54 -45.97 -18.56
C LEU A 786 -30.85 -45.30 -17.37
N ARG A 787 -30.68 -44.00 -17.45
CA ARG A 787 -30.26 -43.13 -16.35
C ARG A 787 -31.20 -41.91 -16.28
N TRP A 788 -31.36 -41.37 -15.10
CA TRP A 788 -32.13 -40.14 -14.90
C TRP A 788 -31.57 -39.33 -13.72
N SER A 789 -31.86 -38.03 -13.72
CA SER A 789 -31.62 -37.07 -12.65
C SER A 789 -32.87 -36.17 -12.51
N GLY A 790 -32.96 -35.38 -11.46
CA GLY A 790 -34.04 -34.43 -11.25
C GLY A 790 -35.29 -34.99 -10.58
N ALA A 791 -35.48 -36.31 -10.40
CA ALA A 791 -36.61 -36.86 -9.68
C ALA A 791 -36.39 -36.80 -8.16
N ALA A 792 -37.36 -36.27 -7.42
CA ALA A 792 -37.32 -36.22 -5.95
C ALA A 792 -37.78 -37.53 -5.29
N GLY A 793 -38.76 -38.25 -5.90
CA GLY A 793 -39.37 -39.50 -5.40
C GLY A 793 -39.14 -40.72 -6.31
N ASP A 794 -39.96 -41.79 -6.06
CA ASP A 794 -39.99 -42.95 -6.94
C ASP A 794 -40.51 -42.54 -8.33
N VAL A 795 -40.07 -43.25 -9.40
CA VAL A 795 -40.41 -42.90 -10.79
C VAL A 795 -41.17 -44.00 -11.49
N ASP A 796 -42.14 -43.65 -12.30
CA ASP A 796 -42.91 -44.56 -13.13
C ASP A 796 -42.28 -44.63 -14.53
N LEU A 797 -41.86 -45.79 -14.93
CA LEU A 797 -41.27 -46.06 -16.25
C LEU A 797 -42.35 -46.53 -17.22
N TYR A 798 -42.42 -45.90 -18.37
CA TYR A 798 -43.27 -46.26 -19.50
C TYR A 798 -42.41 -46.64 -20.70
N ARG A 799 -42.85 -47.58 -21.52
CA ARG A 799 -42.26 -48.00 -22.77
C ARG A 799 -43.32 -47.97 -23.88
N ASN A 800 -43.11 -47.17 -24.91
CA ASN A 800 -44.05 -46.94 -26.00
C ASN A 800 -45.49 -46.54 -25.48
N GLY A 801 -45.52 -45.78 -24.38
CA GLY A 801 -46.76 -45.35 -23.73
C GLY A 801 -47.45 -46.37 -22.82
N GLU A 802 -46.87 -47.55 -22.67
CA GLU A 802 -47.38 -48.59 -21.73
C GLU A 802 -46.55 -48.59 -20.44
N PHE A 803 -47.19 -48.57 -19.27
CA PHE A 803 -46.54 -48.64 -17.97
C PHE A 803 -45.76 -49.93 -17.84
N VAL A 804 -44.49 -49.83 -17.43
CA VAL A 804 -43.58 -50.97 -17.21
C VAL A 804 -43.54 -51.33 -15.72
N GLU A 805 -43.09 -50.39 -14.90
CA GLU A 805 -42.96 -50.57 -13.45
C GLU A 805 -42.68 -49.20 -12.77
N THR A 806 -42.98 -49.14 -11.46
CA THR A 806 -42.50 -48.07 -10.60
C THR A 806 -41.11 -48.45 -10.05
N LEU A 807 -40.13 -47.55 -10.22
CA LEU A 807 -38.76 -47.74 -9.79
C LEU A 807 -38.43 -46.82 -8.62
N SER A 808 -37.74 -47.37 -7.62
CA SER A 808 -37.15 -46.48 -6.61
C SER A 808 -36.14 -45.56 -7.24
N ASN A 809 -36.07 -44.27 -6.79
CA ASN A 809 -35.17 -43.24 -7.36
C ASN A 809 -33.69 -43.56 -7.12
N THR A 810 -33.15 -44.51 -7.90
CA THR A 810 -31.72 -44.86 -7.86
C THR A 810 -30.93 -44.21 -8.99
N GLY A 811 -31.56 -43.39 -9.82
CA GLY A 811 -30.97 -42.71 -11.00
C GLY A 811 -30.64 -43.66 -12.14
N ARG A 812 -31.04 -44.93 -12.11
CA ARG A 812 -30.77 -45.93 -13.17
C ARG A 812 -31.68 -47.14 -13.14
N ALA A 813 -31.98 -47.63 -14.34
CA ALA A 813 -32.72 -48.90 -14.52
C ALA A 813 -32.19 -49.71 -15.72
N ARG A 814 -32.54 -50.98 -15.74
CA ARG A 814 -32.32 -51.84 -16.91
C ARG A 814 -33.61 -52.47 -17.31
N ASP A 815 -34.07 -52.19 -18.54
CA ASP A 815 -35.21 -52.88 -19.11
C ASP A 815 -34.76 -54.00 -20.06
N ARG A 816 -35.51 -55.10 -20.05
CA ARG A 816 -35.25 -56.28 -20.89
C ARG A 816 -36.60 -56.80 -21.47
N PHE A 817 -36.71 -56.78 -22.80
CA PHE A 817 -37.90 -57.16 -23.51
C PHE A 817 -37.63 -57.79 -24.88
N ASP A 818 -38.62 -58.44 -25.47
CA ASP A 818 -38.49 -58.97 -26.86
C ASP A 818 -38.78 -57.81 -27.84
N SER A 819 -37.90 -57.64 -28.84
CA SER A 819 -37.98 -56.58 -29.83
C SER A 819 -37.71 -57.11 -31.24
N ASP A 820 -38.40 -56.55 -32.21
CA ASP A 820 -38.18 -56.77 -33.65
C ASP A 820 -37.11 -55.85 -34.23
N GLY A 821 -36.46 -55.01 -33.44
CA GLY A 821 -35.44 -54.05 -33.82
C GLY A 821 -36.03 -52.68 -34.20
N SER A 822 -37.32 -52.40 -33.93
CA SER A 822 -37.89 -51.08 -34.12
C SER A 822 -37.49 -50.15 -32.99
N ASP A 823 -37.52 -48.85 -33.25
CA ASP A 823 -37.26 -47.83 -32.24
C ASP A 823 -38.29 -47.89 -31.09
N VAL A 824 -37.82 -47.61 -29.87
CA VAL A 824 -38.61 -47.67 -28.66
C VAL A 824 -38.55 -46.33 -27.93
N VAL A 825 -39.68 -45.81 -27.52
CA VAL A 825 -39.76 -44.57 -26.72
C VAL A 825 -39.90 -44.94 -25.26
N TYR A 826 -38.96 -44.50 -24.44
CA TYR A 826 -39.06 -44.51 -23.00
C TYR A 826 -39.56 -43.16 -22.50
N GLN A 827 -40.45 -43.17 -21.51
CA GLN A 827 -40.87 -42.01 -20.74
C GLN A 827 -40.74 -42.39 -19.27
N LEU A 828 -40.18 -41.47 -18.51
CA LEU A 828 -40.02 -41.60 -17.07
C LEU A 828 -40.73 -40.43 -16.43
N CYS A 829 -41.66 -40.73 -15.55
CA CYS A 829 -42.44 -39.73 -14.80
C CYS A 829 -42.18 -39.90 -13.31
N GLU A 830 -42.11 -38.84 -12.55
CA GLU A 830 -42.13 -38.94 -11.08
C GLU A 830 -43.50 -39.45 -10.62
N ALA A 831 -43.51 -40.50 -9.77
CA ALA A 831 -44.73 -41.19 -9.40
C ALA A 831 -45.74 -40.29 -8.68
N GLY A 832 -46.89 -40.07 -9.33
CA GLY A 832 -47.97 -39.22 -8.82
C GLY A 832 -47.87 -37.75 -9.22
N THR A 833 -46.94 -37.36 -10.09
CA THR A 833 -46.80 -36.00 -10.64
C THR A 833 -46.93 -36.00 -12.17
N GLU A 834 -46.94 -34.82 -12.81
CA GLU A 834 -46.91 -34.66 -14.26
C GLU A 834 -45.47 -34.40 -14.78
N ALA A 835 -44.48 -34.36 -13.89
CA ALA A 835 -43.06 -34.17 -14.26
C ALA A 835 -42.56 -35.43 -14.97
N CYS A 836 -42.30 -35.36 -16.28
CA CYS A 836 -41.89 -36.48 -17.13
C CYS A 836 -40.85 -36.04 -18.15
N ASP A 837 -39.90 -36.90 -18.42
CA ASP A 837 -39.02 -36.81 -19.61
C ASP A 837 -39.09 -38.06 -20.48
N SER A 838 -38.78 -37.95 -21.76
CA SER A 838 -38.83 -39.04 -22.72
C SER A 838 -37.64 -39.12 -23.65
N VAL A 839 -37.18 -40.33 -23.92
CA VAL A 839 -36.06 -40.58 -24.83
C VAL A 839 -36.39 -41.68 -25.82
N THR A 840 -36.00 -41.50 -27.10
CA THR A 840 -36.17 -42.52 -28.12
C THR A 840 -34.89 -43.32 -28.29
N VAL A 841 -34.99 -44.63 -28.25
CA VAL A 841 -33.91 -45.62 -28.34
C VAL A 841 -33.96 -46.39 -29.63
N SER A 842 -32.95 -46.29 -30.48
CA SER A 842 -32.78 -47.16 -31.66
C SER A 842 -32.04 -48.44 -31.26
N LEU A 843 -32.58 -49.61 -31.56
CA LEU A 843 -32.14 -50.93 -31.11
C LEU A 843 -31.31 -51.66 -32.16
#